data_b4671042cfda68b45ff68f5a65e87019
#
_entry.id   b4671042cfda68b45ff68f5a65e87019
#
_cell.length_a   1.000
_cell.length_b   1.000
_cell.length_c   1.000
_cell.angle_alpha   90.00
_cell.angle_beta   90.00
_cell.angle_gamma   90.00
#
_symmetry.space_group_name_H-M   'P 1'
#
loop_
_entity.id
_entity.type
_entity.pdbx_description
1 polymer ?
#
loop_
_entity_poly.entity_id
_entity_poly.type
_entity_poly.pdbx_seq_one_letter_code
_entity_poly.pdbx_strand_id
1 'polypeptide(L)'
;MSRFLHFPVLLRIYLLSLVAGLPLAKAVEPPPTLPLLVQLEGQALVPFFLEQKQAGLDDAALGQAVQRQVSRIAAEQDALAKWLEADGARVTRRYSRLVNALRVRILPESRATLAKRANVKRVERLRVYQRLTAKSVPAIGAKTVWGTLTTGFDGAGMRIAVIDSGLDYTHAMFGGAGTKEAYQSNDATKIEEGTFPTDKVDGWDFAGKDYSAADDVPLPDGDPLDRSGYGHGTHVAGIVAGVGVTKQGRPYEGDYYAGLDYSEFLLRPGVAPKAKLFALKIFGDNALGTTNLVLDALEWCADPNADNDFSDRLDVVNLSLGSTLGLEEKHEAEAEVYTNLTRLGSVIVSGAGNSSNDNFYHVAAPGVERSVIAVGSAKLDGSVCRMAARSARGPSAPHSLLKPELIAPGELIQSARMGTGTGGAWFTGTSLAVPHVAGAAALARQAHPGSSAIEIKALLLNTAKPLLHKNGTVYPESLAGAGFLDVARAVTTTVTAMAEGDDGLTTLSLGALALAKPWEETRQIRVTNHGDAEAKFDLSVEETVTEAGFGIELPVKKITVAAQSHELVPVRFHADPAQFDRTGDPLTPAKLNDRARSWVYEVSGKIVLANDTEKLRVPYHALVRAAATKHTTESRIALPNRNLVSLELSLEGDSAHPKPLVSVFELAGVSPRNNLLTDAADISADVLAFGVASDYPQSGSVAETTVYFAIANAGPWTNPHSFLYDPHLQIDTDFNGWIDHELASCSNGGFIKDDLTVSGYADDVFLSILIRVPRAERGLADVGYLNVFPPDEFDTVPFNNSVMVLPVPARMLGLDEEKTDFDFRVLTLGAEQYGYPEIDRTELIRYDVTKPVVHSAFGINGTVMYDANEPIKIAVDRGLAKREGRRPAVLLLHHMNTDEHKLDIVQLDLDADDADADGASDADELAAGTDPADPDSVFAILPASRKTALGPEIRWHSVAGKSYQVQRAASLGQAFETLPGLLPATPPLNVFIDKTAPREGELFYQILKP
;
A
#
# COMPACT_ATOMS: atom_id res chain seq x y z
N MET A 1 -1.49 34.28 -27.85
CA MET A 1 -2.79 34.26 -27.22
C MET A 1 -2.87 33.05 -26.33
N SER A 2 -3.01 33.32 -25.07
CA SER A 2 -2.93 32.50 -23.86
C SER A 2 -3.15 31.00 -23.99
N ARG A 3 -2.11 30.22 -23.65
CA ARG A 3 -2.22 28.86 -23.15
C ARG A 3 -1.78 28.89 -21.69
N PHE A 4 -2.71 28.65 -20.78
CA PHE A 4 -2.44 28.46 -19.36
C PHE A 4 -1.86 27.08 -19.13
N LEU A 5 -0.67 27.04 -18.55
CA LEU A 5 0.03 25.87 -18.08
C LEU A 5 -0.51 25.48 -16.70
N HIS A 6 -0.93 24.23 -16.56
CA HIS A 6 -1.19 23.61 -15.25
C HIS A 6 0.10 22.91 -14.79
N PHE A 7 0.63 23.33 -13.64
CA PHE A 7 1.78 22.68 -12.98
C PHE A 7 1.31 21.85 -11.80
N PRO A 8 1.85 20.66 -11.55
CA PRO A 8 1.61 19.93 -10.32
C PRO A 8 2.30 20.58 -9.11
N VAL A 9 1.69 20.44 -7.95
CA VAL A 9 1.93 21.16 -6.69
C VAL A 9 3.35 21.01 -6.10
N LEU A 10 4.11 20.01 -6.50
CA LEU A 10 5.47 19.74 -5.99
C LEU A 10 6.56 20.73 -6.43
N LEU A 11 6.26 21.68 -7.31
CA LEU A 11 7.27 22.63 -7.83
C LEU A 11 7.18 24.04 -7.20
N ARG A 12 6.37 24.27 -6.18
CA ARG A 12 6.22 25.60 -5.57
C ARG A 12 7.15 25.91 -4.39
N ILE A 13 7.93 24.97 -3.91
CA ILE A 13 8.79 25.21 -2.73
C ILE A 13 10.19 25.75 -3.08
N TYR A 14 10.67 25.65 -4.33
CA TYR A 14 12.06 26.01 -4.67
C TYR A 14 12.25 27.18 -5.64
N LEU A 15 11.23 27.95 -6.01
CA LEU A 15 11.38 29.02 -7.04
C LEU A 15 11.06 30.44 -6.55
N LEU A 16 11.48 30.79 -5.33
CA LEU A 16 11.34 32.15 -4.79
C LEU A 16 12.59 32.67 -4.06
N SER A 17 13.75 32.41 -4.62
CA SER A 17 14.97 33.07 -4.11
C SER A 17 15.86 33.54 -5.26
N LEU A 18 15.45 34.55 -5.99
CA LEU A 18 16.34 35.44 -6.72
C LEU A 18 15.52 36.56 -7.39
N VAL A 19 15.13 37.59 -6.67
CA VAL A 19 15.17 39.00 -7.14
C VAL A 19 14.88 39.95 -5.96
N ALA A 20 15.77 40.94 -5.81
CA ALA A 20 15.65 42.17 -5.08
C ALA A 20 15.95 42.18 -3.57
N GLY A 21 17.11 42.56 -3.21
CA GLY A 21 17.49 42.99 -1.86
C GLY A 21 16.74 44.25 -1.40
N LEU A 22 16.10 44.10 -0.25
CA LEU A 22 15.86 45.11 0.80
C LEU A 22 15.35 44.34 2.04
N PRO A 23 15.80 44.66 3.26
CA PRO A 23 15.39 43.89 4.44
C PRO A 23 14.01 44.32 4.91
N LEU A 24 12.97 43.64 4.42
CA LEU A 24 11.71 43.58 5.14
C LEU A 24 11.83 42.43 6.13
N ALA A 25 11.57 42.68 7.40
CA ALA A 25 11.48 41.64 8.42
C ALA A 25 10.51 40.55 7.93
N LYS A 26 11.04 39.41 7.51
CA LYS A 26 10.24 38.22 7.19
C LYS A 26 9.54 37.79 8.47
N ALA A 27 8.22 37.80 8.47
CA ALA A 27 7.48 36.97 9.38
C ALA A 27 8.03 35.55 9.22
N VAL A 28 8.54 34.97 10.28
CA VAL A 28 9.02 33.58 10.29
C VAL A 28 7.81 32.74 9.97
N GLU A 29 7.77 32.13 8.77
CA GLU A 29 6.75 31.11 8.48
C GLU A 29 6.83 30.04 9.57
N PRO A 30 5.71 29.65 10.16
CA PRO A 30 5.73 28.56 11.13
C PRO A 30 6.30 27.32 10.44
N PRO A 31 7.13 26.53 11.13
CA PRO A 31 7.70 25.32 10.55
C PRO A 31 6.60 24.39 10.02
N PRO A 32 6.81 23.70 8.89
CA PRO A 32 5.81 22.81 8.32
C PRO A 32 5.43 21.75 9.35
N THR A 33 4.12 21.59 9.58
CA THR A 33 3.58 20.58 10.49
C THR A 33 3.01 19.40 9.71
N LEU A 34 3.19 18.18 10.23
CA LEU A 34 2.65 16.96 9.65
C LEU A 34 1.26 16.64 10.22
N PRO A 35 0.24 16.37 9.38
CA PRO A 35 -1.02 15.82 9.82
C PRO A 35 -0.86 14.31 10.11
N LEU A 36 -1.12 13.90 11.35
CA LEU A 36 -1.01 12.52 11.81
C LEU A 36 -2.25 12.08 12.56
N LEU A 37 -2.52 10.77 12.51
CA LEU A 37 -3.44 10.07 13.39
C LEU A 37 -2.64 9.42 14.51
N VAL A 38 -3.03 9.68 15.76
CA VAL A 38 -2.39 9.11 16.95
C VAL A 38 -3.39 8.21 17.63
N GLN A 39 -3.25 6.91 17.47
CA GLN A 39 -4.09 5.91 18.11
C GLN A 39 -3.62 5.64 19.54
N LEU A 40 -4.54 5.57 20.48
CA LEU A 40 -4.28 5.24 21.88
C LEU A 40 -4.49 3.74 22.14
N GLU A 41 -3.88 3.25 23.23
CA GLU A 41 -4.01 1.84 23.68
C GLU A 41 -5.43 1.48 24.15
N GLY A 42 -6.19 2.45 24.63
CA GLY A 42 -7.55 2.21 25.12
C GLY A 42 -8.50 1.79 24.00
N GLN A 43 -9.35 0.81 24.28
CA GLN A 43 -10.35 0.29 23.32
C GLN A 43 -11.38 1.37 22.96
N ALA A 44 -11.72 1.49 21.68
CA ALA A 44 -12.76 2.37 21.16
C ALA A 44 -14.18 1.92 21.62
N LEU A 45 -15.16 2.79 21.46
CA LEU A 45 -16.49 2.58 22.03
C LEU A 45 -17.25 1.43 21.35
N VAL A 46 -17.19 1.33 20.02
CA VAL A 46 -17.90 0.28 19.27
C VAL A 46 -17.37 -1.11 19.55
N PRO A 47 -16.08 -1.40 19.48
CA PRO A 47 -15.55 -2.70 19.89
C PRO A 47 -15.93 -3.06 21.33
N PHE A 48 -15.86 -2.10 22.26
CA PHE A 48 -16.27 -2.30 23.65
C PHE A 48 -17.77 -2.61 23.75
N PHE A 49 -18.62 -1.85 23.06
CA PHE A 49 -20.07 -2.08 23.03
C PHE A 49 -20.41 -3.48 22.51
N LEU A 50 -19.80 -3.88 21.39
CA LEU A 50 -20.03 -5.20 20.80
C LEU A 50 -19.61 -6.34 21.74
N GLU A 51 -18.49 -6.21 22.43
CA GLU A 51 -18.01 -7.16 23.43
C GLU A 51 -18.98 -7.28 24.63
N GLN A 52 -19.44 -6.13 25.18
CA GLN A 52 -20.38 -6.13 26.31
C GLN A 52 -21.75 -6.70 25.90
N LYS A 53 -22.20 -6.44 24.68
CA LYS A 53 -23.44 -6.98 24.12
C LYS A 53 -23.32 -8.51 23.94
N GLN A 54 -22.20 -8.99 23.44
CA GLN A 54 -21.91 -10.42 23.30
C GLN A 54 -21.79 -11.11 24.66
N ALA A 55 -21.35 -10.41 25.71
CA ALA A 55 -21.32 -10.88 27.08
C ALA A 55 -22.70 -10.97 27.74
N GLY A 56 -23.79 -10.54 27.06
CA GLY A 56 -25.18 -10.71 27.50
C GLY A 56 -25.64 -9.67 28.54
N LEU A 57 -25.04 -8.46 28.57
CA LEU A 57 -25.54 -7.38 29.41
C LEU A 57 -26.93 -6.93 28.93
N ASP A 58 -27.82 -6.67 29.87
CA ASP A 58 -29.10 -6.00 29.57
C ASP A 58 -28.88 -4.54 29.16
N ASP A 59 -29.87 -3.93 28.49
CA ASP A 59 -29.74 -2.58 27.93
C ASP A 59 -29.37 -1.51 28.96
N ALA A 60 -29.86 -1.61 30.19
CA ALA A 60 -29.55 -0.65 31.25
C ALA A 60 -28.10 -0.78 31.74
N ALA A 61 -27.61 -2.03 31.90
CA ALA A 61 -26.23 -2.30 32.29
C ALA A 61 -25.26 -1.96 31.16
N LEU A 62 -25.67 -2.22 29.90
CA LEU A 62 -24.91 -1.87 28.69
C LEU A 62 -24.76 -0.37 28.56
N GLY A 63 -25.86 0.42 28.69
CA GLY A 63 -25.80 1.87 28.67
C GLY A 63 -24.87 2.46 29.76
N GLN A 64 -24.91 1.92 30.99
CA GLN A 64 -23.99 2.35 32.04
C GLN A 64 -22.52 1.97 31.76
N ALA A 65 -22.29 0.81 31.14
CA ALA A 65 -20.94 0.40 30.75
C ALA A 65 -20.40 1.30 29.65
N VAL A 66 -21.20 1.61 28.63
CA VAL A 66 -20.88 2.56 27.54
C VAL A 66 -20.52 3.93 28.10
N GLN A 67 -21.31 4.51 29.01
CA GLN A 67 -21.00 5.82 29.61
C GLN A 67 -19.69 5.83 30.41
N ARG A 68 -19.38 4.72 31.11
CA ARG A 68 -18.04 4.59 31.76
C ARG A 68 -16.91 4.54 30.75
N GLN A 69 -17.08 3.85 29.62
CA GLN A 69 -16.07 3.77 28.57
C GLN A 69 -15.87 5.13 27.88
N VAL A 70 -16.95 5.86 27.57
CA VAL A 70 -16.88 7.23 27.04
C VAL A 70 -16.02 8.11 27.95
N SER A 71 -16.29 8.10 29.27
CA SER A 71 -15.54 8.89 30.25
C SER A 71 -14.05 8.48 30.31
N ARG A 72 -13.76 7.19 30.16
CA ARG A 72 -12.41 6.67 30.14
C ARG A 72 -11.65 7.15 28.90
N ILE A 73 -12.24 7.00 27.70
CA ILE A 73 -11.63 7.45 26.44
C ILE A 73 -11.36 8.96 26.49
N ALA A 74 -12.34 9.75 26.95
CA ALA A 74 -12.16 11.20 27.10
C ALA A 74 -10.98 11.56 28.01
N ALA A 75 -10.84 10.90 29.16
CA ALA A 75 -9.74 11.14 30.07
C ALA A 75 -8.36 10.76 29.48
N GLU A 76 -8.28 9.65 28.75
CA GLU A 76 -7.06 9.21 28.05
C GLU A 76 -6.66 10.22 26.96
N GLN A 77 -7.62 10.67 26.15
CA GLN A 77 -7.42 11.66 25.10
C GLN A 77 -7.05 13.04 25.65
N ASP A 78 -7.69 13.49 26.73
CA ASP A 78 -7.35 14.77 27.40
C ASP A 78 -5.94 14.79 27.94
N ALA A 79 -5.48 13.67 28.51
CA ALA A 79 -4.12 13.55 29.02
C ALA A 79 -3.08 13.65 27.87
N LEU A 80 -3.35 13.02 26.74
CA LEU A 80 -2.46 13.08 25.58
C LEU A 80 -2.54 14.46 24.90
N ALA A 81 -3.72 15.02 24.72
CA ALA A 81 -3.91 16.33 24.11
C ALA A 81 -3.16 17.43 24.86
N LYS A 82 -3.26 17.48 26.18
CA LYS A 82 -2.51 18.44 27.02
C LYS A 82 -1.01 18.34 26.82
N TRP A 83 -0.49 17.12 26.66
CA TRP A 83 0.93 16.92 26.42
C TRP A 83 1.33 17.40 25.02
N LEU A 84 0.53 17.04 23.99
CA LEU A 84 0.75 17.46 22.62
C LEU A 84 0.73 18.96 22.45
N GLU A 85 -0.24 19.64 23.07
CA GLU A 85 -0.37 21.10 23.03
C GLU A 85 0.79 21.79 23.73
N ALA A 86 1.33 21.21 24.81
CA ALA A 86 2.51 21.70 25.51
C ALA A 86 3.79 21.54 24.66
N ASP A 87 3.83 20.57 23.74
CA ASP A 87 4.92 20.34 22.76
C ASP A 87 4.72 21.15 21.45
N GLY A 88 3.72 22.06 21.43
CA GLY A 88 3.43 22.92 20.27
C GLY A 88 2.59 22.26 19.18
N ALA A 89 2.09 21.07 19.42
CA ALA A 89 1.19 20.39 18.51
C ALA A 89 -0.23 20.96 18.58
N ARG A 90 -1.01 20.79 17.51
CA ARG A 90 -2.43 21.15 17.47
C ARG A 90 -3.28 19.90 17.32
N VAL A 91 -4.15 19.61 18.30
CA VAL A 91 -5.19 18.58 18.16
C VAL A 91 -6.32 19.15 17.32
N THR A 92 -6.63 18.50 16.18
CA THR A 92 -7.65 18.98 15.22
C THR A 92 -8.93 18.17 15.28
N ARG A 93 -8.88 16.91 15.71
CA ARG A 93 -10.05 16.02 15.87
C ARG A 93 -9.81 14.97 16.93
N ARG A 94 -10.88 14.46 17.52
CA ARG A 94 -10.91 13.33 18.47
C ARG A 94 -11.84 12.26 17.93
N TYR A 95 -11.38 11.03 17.88
CA TYR A 95 -12.13 9.85 17.46
C TYR A 95 -12.32 8.95 18.67
N SER A 96 -13.53 8.50 18.94
CA SER A 96 -13.84 7.71 20.14
C SER A 96 -14.69 6.47 19.85
N ARG A 97 -15.43 6.48 18.76
CA ARG A 97 -16.41 5.45 18.44
C ARG A 97 -15.79 4.24 17.79
N LEU A 98 -15.25 4.39 16.59
CA LEU A 98 -14.68 3.30 15.78
C LEU A 98 -13.21 3.08 16.10
N VAL A 99 -12.49 4.14 16.46
CA VAL A 99 -11.10 4.11 16.90
C VAL A 99 -10.89 5.06 18.08
N ASN A 100 -10.02 4.73 19.03
CA ASN A 100 -9.62 5.67 20.08
C ASN A 100 -8.36 6.39 19.63
N ALA A 101 -8.53 7.59 19.01
CA ALA A 101 -7.44 8.31 18.38
C ALA A 101 -7.59 9.82 18.44
N LEU A 102 -6.48 10.53 18.20
CA LEU A 102 -6.42 11.98 18.00
C LEU A 102 -5.86 12.29 16.61
N ARG A 103 -6.52 13.14 15.84
CA ARG A 103 -5.93 13.79 14.67
C ARG A 103 -5.15 15.01 15.13
N VAL A 104 -3.88 15.09 14.75
CA VAL A 104 -2.97 16.12 15.25
C VAL A 104 -2.13 16.71 14.12
N ARG A 105 -1.69 17.96 14.28
CA ARG A 105 -0.60 18.55 13.50
C ARG A 105 0.59 18.77 14.41
N ILE A 106 1.72 18.15 14.09
CA ILE A 106 2.96 18.19 14.88
C ILE A 106 4.16 18.58 14.02
N LEU A 107 5.25 18.97 14.67
CA LEU A 107 6.55 19.12 14.00
C LEU A 107 7.11 17.72 13.65
N PRO A 108 7.79 17.56 12.50
CA PRO A 108 8.33 16.25 12.08
C PRO A 108 9.19 15.57 13.13
N GLU A 109 10.02 16.33 13.84
CA GLU A 109 10.91 15.85 14.90
C GLU A 109 10.18 15.30 16.14
N SER A 110 8.94 15.71 16.39
CA SER A 110 8.15 15.23 17.54
C SER A 110 7.55 13.83 17.32
N ARG A 111 7.51 13.32 16.07
CA ARG A 111 6.89 12.03 15.74
C ARG A 111 7.52 10.86 16.51
N ALA A 112 8.85 10.76 16.51
CA ALA A 112 9.57 9.66 17.16
C ALA A 112 9.39 9.64 18.68
N THR A 113 9.29 10.82 19.32
CA THR A 113 9.03 10.94 20.76
C THR A 113 7.60 10.56 21.10
N LEU A 114 6.64 10.92 20.24
CA LEU A 114 5.23 10.61 20.40
C LEU A 114 4.99 9.09 20.30
N ALA A 115 5.59 8.42 19.33
CA ALA A 115 5.46 6.98 19.12
C ALA A 115 6.01 6.11 20.28
N LYS A 116 6.89 6.66 21.10
CA LYS A 116 7.48 5.95 22.27
C LYS A 116 6.66 6.08 23.55
N ARG A 117 5.53 6.73 23.54
CA ARG A 117 4.73 6.92 24.77
C ARG A 117 3.91 5.67 25.09
N ALA A 118 3.92 5.26 26.36
CA ALA A 118 3.26 4.04 26.82
C ALA A 118 1.73 3.96 26.62
N ASN A 119 1.07 5.09 26.34
CA ASN A 119 -0.36 5.15 26.06
C ASN A 119 -0.69 5.39 24.57
N VAL A 120 0.32 5.39 23.72
CA VAL A 120 0.19 5.51 22.26
C VAL A 120 0.41 4.15 21.63
N LYS A 121 -0.62 3.63 20.99
CA LYS A 121 -0.58 2.35 20.26
C LYS A 121 0.14 2.55 18.93
N ARG A 122 -0.16 3.67 18.22
CA ARG A 122 0.33 3.89 16.86
C ARG A 122 0.32 5.37 16.47
N VAL A 123 1.21 5.77 15.57
CA VAL A 123 1.27 7.11 14.98
C VAL A 123 1.37 6.98 13.46
N GLU A 124 0.30 7.32 12.78
CA GLU A 124 0.10 7.09 11.33
C GLU A 124 -0.10 8.39 10.56
N ARG A 125 0.16 8.37 9.26
CA ARG A 125 -0.23 9.45 8.33
C ARG A 125 -1.65 9.21 7.85
N LEU A 126 -2.38 10.29 7.57
CA LEU A 126 -3.73 10.21 6.99
C LEU A 126 -3.64 10.02 5.47
N ARG A 127 -4.44 9.11 4.93
CA ARG A 127 -4.57 8.87 3.48
C ARG A 127 -5.24 10.06 2.78
N VAL A 128 -4.93 10.24 1.48
CA VAL A 128 -5.47 11.30 0.63
C VAL A 128 -6.27 10.70 -0.52
N TYR A 129 -7.47 11.20 -0.83
CA TYR A 129 -8.43 10.64 -1.78
C TYR A 129 -8.89 11.62 -2.87
N GLN A 130 -9.26 11.09 -4.07
CA GLN A 130 -9.72 11.85 -5.26
C GLN A 130 -11.03 11.27 -5.86
N ARG A 131 -11.72 12.02 -6.75
CA ARG A 131 -13.05 11.68 -7.32
C ARG A 131 -13.01 10.99 -8.67
N LEU A 132 -14.09 10.24 -9.02
CA LEU A 132 -14.20 9.44 -10.26
C LEU A 132 -15.65 9.38 -10.83
N THR A 133 -15.95 9.11 -12.13
CA THR A 133 -17.25 9.36 -12.81
C THR A 133 -17.84 8.32 -13.77
N ALA A 134 -19.18 7.98 -13.88
CA ALA A 134 -19.96 7.30 -14.94
C ALA A 134 -21.44 6.81 -14.82
N LYS A 135 -22.18 5.89 -15.52
CA LYS A 135 -23.63 5.64 -15.83
C LYS A 135 -24.25 4.24 -15.55
N SER A 136 -25.54 3.98 -15.06
CA SER A 136 -26.76 3.12 -15.37
C SER A 136 -27.32 2.07 -14.37
N VAL A 137 -28.66 2.13 -14.03
CA VAL A 137 -29.41 1.31 -13.06
C VAL A 137 -30.11 0.05 -13.61
N PRO A 138 -30.69 0.00 -14.84
CA PRO A 138 -31.47 -1.17 -15.27
C PRO A 138 -30.68 -2.46 -15.52
N ALA A 139 -29.40 -2.34 -15.88
CA ALA A 139 -28.58 -3.51 -16.28
C ALA A 139 -28.31 -4.49 -15.14
N ILE A 140 -28.35 -4.02 -13.89
CA ILE A 140 -28.10 -4.82 -12.68
C ILE A 140 -29.37 -5.52 -12.16
N GLY A 141 -30.52 -5.39 -12.80
CA GLY A 141 -31.77 -6.00 -12.39
C GLY A 141 -32.49 -5.34 -11.20
N ALA A 142 -32.05 -4.16 -10.73
CA ALA A 142 -32.67 -3.47 -9.59
C ALA A 142 -34.15 -3.17 -9.79
N LYS A 143 -34.54 -2.77 -11.02
CA LYS A 143 -35.94 -2.53 -11.36
C LYS A 143 -36.85 -3.74 -11.18
N THR A 144 -36.34 -4.96 -11.30
CA THR A 144 -37.15 -6.20 -11.21
C THR A 144 -37.54 -6.56 -9.78
N VAL A 145 -36.84 -6.00 -8.78
CA VAL A 145 -37.10 -6.23 -7.34
C VAL A 145 -37.94 -5.11 -6.72
N TRP A 146 -38.15 -3.99 -7.42
CA TRP A 146 -39.11 -2.96 -7.02
C TRP A 146 -40.53 -3.53 -7.12
N GLY A 147 -41.31 -3.37 -6.11
CA GLY A 147 -42.50 -4.11 -5.79
C GLY A 147 -43.50 -4.47 -6.85
N THR A 148 -44.08 -5.60 -6.67
CA THR A 148 -45.53 -5.80 -6.82
C THR A 148 -46.19 -5.29 -5.54
N LEU A 149 -47.41 -4.80 -5.60
CA LEU A 149 -48.14 -4.04 -4.58
C LEU A 149 -48.06 -4.52 -3.10
N THR A 150 -47.34 -5.58 -2.73
CA THR A 150 -47.27 -6.13 -1.37
C THR A 150 -45.88 -6.56 -0.89
N THR A 151 -44.84 -6.69 -1.74
CA THR A 151 -43.56 -7.32 -1.33
C THR A 151 -42.32 -6.75 -2.05
N GLY A 152 -42.33 -5.52 -2.50
CA GLY A 152 -41.19 -4.98 -3.23
C GLY A 152 -40.13 -4.35 -2.36
N PHE A 153 -38.91 -4.44 -2.85
CA PHE A 153 -37.74 -3.83 -2.23
C PHE A 153 -37.30 -2.61 -3.02
N ASP A 154 -37.52 -1.42 -2.48
CA ASP A 154 -37.24 -0.15 -3.12
C ASP A 154 -36.33 0.76 -2.25
N GLY A 155 -35.82 0.22 -1.17
CA GLY A 155 -34.93 0.89 -0.22
C GLY A 155 -35.65 1.62 0.93
N ALA A 156 -36.98 1.47 1.04
CA ALA A 156 -37.71 2.10 2.14
C ALA A 156 -37.15 1.66 3.50
N GLY A 157 -36.92 2.62 4.40
CA GLY A 157 -36.35 2.40 5.72
C GLY A 157 -34.81 2.28 5.75
N MET A 158 -34.15 2.23 4.62
CA MET A 158 -32.68 2.15 4.54
C MET A 158 -32.03 3.53 4.59
N ARG A 159 -30.90 3.62 5.29
CA ARG A 159 -30.08 4.82 5.49
C ARG A 159 -28.75 4.66 4.77
N ILE A 160 -28.47 5.51 3.78
CA ILE A 160 -27.29 5.38 2.92
C ILE A 160 -26.44 6.65 3.01
N ALA A 161 -25.21 6.53 3.52
CA ALA A 161 -24.22 7.58 3.42
C ALA A 161 -23.66 7.71 2.00
N VAL A 162 -23.54 8.95 1.52
CA VAL A 162 -22.75 9.31 0.34
C VAL A 162 -21.64 10.24 0.81
N ILE A 163 -20.46 9.68 1.02
CA ILE A 163 -19.26 10.40 1.45
C ILE A 163 -18.57 10.92 0.17
N ASP A 164 -18.76 12.21 -0.13
CA ASP A 164 -18.35 12.79 -1.41
C ASP A 164 -18.25 14.34 -1.34
N SER A 165 -18.49 15.03 -2.45
CA SER A 165 -18.45 16.51 -2.57
C SER A 165 -19.69 17.23 -2.07
N GLY A 166 -20.62 16.54 -1.42
CA GLY A 166 -21.93 17.06 -1.03
C GLY A 166 -23.04 16.62 -1.99
N LEU A 167 -24.22 17.21 -1.85
CA LEU A 167 -25.41 16.89 -2.61
C LEU A 167 -26.26 18.14 -2.87
N ASP A 168 -26.67 18.37 -4.11
CA ASP A 168 -27.67 19.39 -4.47
C ASP A 168 -29.08 18.88 -4.10
N TYR A 169 -29.45 19.02 -2.84
CA TYR A 169 -30.76 18.63 -2.32
C TYR A 169 -31.91 19.48 -2.86
N THR A 170 -31.61 20.60 -3.55
CA THR A 170 -32.62 21.43 -4.25
C THR A 170 -33.06 20.84 -5.59
N HIS A 171 -32.29 19.87 -6.11
CA HIS A 171 -32.56 19.19 -7.40
C HIS A 171 -33.79 18.28 -7.30
N ALA A 172 -34.63 18.25 -8.34
CA ALA A 172 -35.84 17.42 -8.37
C ALA A 172 -35.56 15.91 -8.18
N MET A 173 -34.36 15.45 -8.51
CA MET A 173 -33.93 14.06 -8.29
C MET A 173 -33.96 13.63 -6.81
N PHE A 174 -33.94 14.59 -5.90
CA PHE A 174 -33.95 14.38 -4.45
C PHE A 174 -35.20 14.96 -3.77
N GLY A 175 -36.26 15.20 -4.56
CA GLY A 175 -37.49 15.82 -4.03
C GLY A 175 -37.44 17.32 -3.84
N GLY A 176 -36.33 17.98 -4.20
CA GLY A 176 -36.17 19.41 -4.11
C GLY A 176 -37.02 20.19 -5.08
N ALA A 177 -37.02 21.53 -4.97
CA ALA A 177 -37.84 22.45 -5.79
C ALA A 177 -37.61 22.32 -7.32
N GLY A 178 -36.49 21.74 -7.74
CA GLY A 178 -36.20 21.47 -9.13
C GLY A 178 -35.95 22.72 -9.98
N THR A 179 -35.54 23.83 -9.39
CA THR A 179 -35.23 25.07 -10.09
C THR A 179 -33.79 25.50 -9.90
N LYS A 180 -33.27 26.25 -10.88
CA LYS A 180 -31.91 26.82 -10.76
C LYS A 180 -31.85 27.90 -9.67
N GLU A 181 -32.92 28.61 -9.51
CA GLU A 181 -33.06 29.69 -8.55
C GLU A 181 -32.97 29.18 -7.11
N ALA A 182 -33.60 28.02 -6.81
CA ALA A 182 -33.50 27.38 -5.49
C ALA A 182 -32.06 27.02 -5.14
N TYR A 183 -31.31 26.50 -6.09
CA TYR A 183 -29.88 26.21 -5.91
C TYR A 183 -29.05 27.50 -5.75
N GLN A 184 -29.28 28.51 -6.61
CA GLN A 184 -28.47 29.73 -6.62
C GLN A 184 -28.69 30.62 -5.41
N SER A 185 -29.92 30.65 -4.87
CA SER A 185 -30.28 31.45 -3.69
C SER A 185 -29.87 30.81 -2.36
N ASN A 186 -29.52 29.51 -2.35
CA ASN A 186 -29.09 28.83 -1.15
C ASN A 186 -27.63 29.18 -0.85
N ASP A 187 -27.27 29.46 0.40
CA ASP A 187 -25.93 29.80 0.89
C ASP A 187 -25.30 28.53 1.52
N ALA A 188 -24.43 27.88 0.81
CA ALA A 188 -23.77 26.61 1.23
C ALA A 188 -22.86 26.74 2.45
N THR A 189 -22.86 27.92 3.14
CA THR A 189 -22.09 28.08 4.38
C THR A 189 -22.97 28.07 5.63
N LYS A 190 -24.28 27.90 5.44
CA LYS A 190 -25.26 27.83 6.52
C LYS A 190 -26.53 27.15 6.06
N ILE A 191 -27.23 26.53 6.96
CA ILE A 191 -28.58 25.99 6.74
C ILE A 191 -29.61 27.12 6.81
N GLU A 192 -30.29 27.43 5.68
CA GLU A 192 -31.43 28.31 5.71
C GLU A 192 -32.67 27.58 6.23
N GLU A 193 -33.51 28.27 6.95
CA GLU A 193 -34.74 27.73 7.54
C GLU A 193 -35.63 27.05 6.50
N GLY A 194 -35.94 25.78 6.71
CA GLY A 194 -36.81 24.98 5.87
C GLY A 194 -36.20 24.45 4.58
N THR A 195 -34.88 24.57 4.38
CA THR A 195 -34.21 24.05 3.17
C THR A 195 -33.57 22.69 3.40
N PHE A 196 -32.98 22.47 4.57
CA PHE A 196 -32.23 21.26 4.96
C PHE A 196 -32.36 21.03 6.49
N PRO A 197 -32.42 19.75 7.00
CA PRO A 197 -32.57 18.53 6.21
C PRO A 197 -33.94 18.39 5.55
N THR A 198 -34.07 17.54 4.53
CA THR A 198 -35.32 17.18 3.89
C THR A 198 -35.76 15.77 4.32
N ASP A 199 -36.99 15.35 3.97
CA ASP A 199 -37.42 13.97 4.18
C ASP A 199 -36.50 12.95 3.48
N LYS A 200 -35.91 13.32 2.34
CA LYS A 200 -35.07 12.48 1.50
C LYS A 200 -33.59 12.57 1.82
N VAL A 201 -33.10 13.73 2.21
CA VAL A 201 -31.68 14.03 2.38
C VAL A 201 -31.40 14.64 3.74
N ASP A 202 -30.42 14.05 4.42
CA ASP A 202 -29.83 14.52 5.67
C ASP A 202 -28.30 14.57 5.50
N GLY A 203 -27.52 14.92 6.51
CA GLY A 203 -26.08 14.85 6.44
C GLY A 203 -25.33 15.98 7.11
N TRP A 204 -24.06 16.17 6.68
CA TRP A 204 -23.16 17.14 7.31
C TRP A 204 -22.04 17.57 6.36
N ASP A 205 -21.62 18.84 6.44
CA ASP A 205 -20.39 19.33 5.80
C ASP A 205 -19.22 19.30 6.80
N PHE A 206 -18.25 18.42 6.55
CA PHE A 206 -17.00 18.32 7.33
C PHE A 206 -15.90 19.23 6.80
N ALA A 207 -15.97 19.64 5.54
CA ALA A 207 -14.91 20.32 4.81
C ALA A 207 -15.01 21.84 4.93
N GLY A 208 -16.20 22.37 4.68
CA GLY A 208 -16.40 23.79 4.40
C GLY A 208 -15.87 24.17 3.01
N LYS A 209 -16.15 25.43 2.61
CA LYS A 209 -15.99 25.91 1.24
C LYS A 209 -14.57 25.79 0.67
N ASP A 210 -13.57 26.24 1.42
CA ASP A 210 -12.20 26.44 0.91
C ASP A 210 -11.23 25.32 1.30
N TYR A 211 -11.74 24.20 1.80
CA TYR A 211 -10.93 23.11 2.30
C TYR A 211 -10.15 22.38 1.20
N SER A 212 -8.87 22.08 1.49
CA SER A 212 -8.00 21.18 0.75
C SER A 212 -7.11 20.44 1.73
N ALA A 213 -6.84 19.15 1.48
CA ALA A 213 -5.98 18.33 2.36
C ALA A 213 -4.54 18.83 2.49
N ALA A 214 -4.05 19.61 1.53
CA ALA A 214 -2.67 20.08 1.50
C ALA A 214 -2.39 21.20 2.52
N ASP A 215 -3.32 22.15 2.70
CA ASP A 215 -3.01 23.42 3.37
C ASP A 215 -3.97 23.83 4.48
N ASP A 216 -5.18 23.21 4.57
CA ASP A 216 -6.26 23.81 5.31
C ASP A 216 -6.78 23.04 6.52
N VAL A 217 -7.23 23.79 7.48
CA VAL A 217 -8.05 23.31 8.59
C VAL A 217 -9.50 23.31 8.12
N PRO A 218 -10.24 22.18 8.22
CA PRO A 218 -11.64 22.13 7.85
C PRO A 218 -12.46 23.13 8.69
N LEU A 219 -13.41 23.77 8.04
CA LEU A 219 -14.37 24.70 8.65
C LEU A 219 -15.79 24.15 8.44
N PRO A 220 -16.20 23.12 9.21
CA PRO A 220 -17.51 22.50 9.08
C PRO A 220 -18.61 23.53 9.29
N ASP A 221 -19.64 23.53 8.44
CA ASP A 221 -20.76 24.47 8.56
C ASP A 221 -22.13 23.80 8.64
N GLY A 222 -22.17 22.47 8.48
CA GLY A 222 -23.37 21.65 8.61
C GLY A 222 -24.24 21.57 7.36
N ASP A 223 -24.04 22.43 6.34
CA ASP A 223 -24.77 22.36 5.07
C ASP A 223 -24.00 21.59 4.01
N PRO A 224 -24.39 20.34 3.66
CA PRO A 224 -23.68 19.52 2.68
C PRO A 224 -24.02 19.88 1.24
N LEU A 225 -24.47 21.09 0.92
CA LEU A 225 -24.81 21.50 -0.44
C LEU A 225 -23.58 21.37 -1.35
N ASP A 226 -23.73 20.63 -2.45
CA ASP A 226 -22.65 20.44 -3.43
C ASP A 226 -22.41 21.72 -4.25
N ARG A 227 -21.28 22.37 -4.06
CA ARG A 227 -20.79 23.54 -4.80
C ARG A 227 -19.49 23.27 -5.54
N SER A 228 -19.07 22.02 -5.63
CA SER A 228 -17.75 21.60 -6.11
C SER A 228 -17.43 21.94 -7.58
N GLY A 229 -18.27 22.66 -8.28
CA GLY A 229 -18.12 23.01 -9.69
C GLY A 229 -18.30 21.83 -10.66
N TYR A 230 -18.17 20.60 -10.17
CA TYR A 230 -18.30 19.37 -10.95
C TYR A 230 -19.57 18.58 -10.61
N GLY A 231 -20.05 18.63 -9.35
CA GLY A 231 -21.29 18.00 -8.89
C GLY A 231 -21.20 16.47 -8.79
N HIS A 232 -20.04 15.95 -8.35
CA HIS A 232 -19.80 14.51 -8.32
C HIS A 232 -20.69 13.80 -7.29
N GLY A 233 -20.74 14.28 -6.04
CA GLY A 233 -21.58 13.69 -5.00
C GLY A 233 -23.06 13.73 -5.35
N THR A 234 -23.53 14.86 -5.93
CA THR A 234 -24.90 14.98 -6.47
C THR A 234 -25.21 13.90 -7.52
N HIS A 235 -24.25 13.65 -8.42
CA HIS A 235 -24.43 12.66 -9.47
C HIS A 235 -24.46 11.23 -8.88
N VAL A 236 -23.54 10.91 -7.99
CA VAL A 236 -23.42 9.64 -7.26
C VAL A 236 -24.71 9.35 -6.48
N ALA A 237 -25.17 10.29 -5.66
CA ALA A 237 -26.37 10.16 -4.86
C ALA A 237 -27.62 9.86 -5.70
N GLY A 238 -27.72 10.46 -6.89
CA GLY A 238 -28.82 10.20 -7.82
C GLY A 238 -28.84 8.76 -8.35
N ILE A 239 -27.67 8.10 -8.48
CA ILE A 239 -27.60 6.67 -8.84
C ILE A 239 -27.99 5.80 -7.66
N VAL A 240 -27.48 6.10 -6.45
CA VAL A 240 -27.81 5.33 -5.24
C VAL A 240 -29.33 5.31 -5.02
N ALA A 241 -29.96 6.49 -4.89
CA ALA A 241 -31.31 6.58 -4.37
C ALA A 241 -32.14 7.77 -4.91
N GLY A 242 -31.80 8.31 -6.07
CA GLY A 242 -32.61 9.37 -6.66
C GLY A 242 -34.04 8.92 -6.91
N VAL A 243 -35.03 9.79 -6.62
CA VAL A 243 -36.46 9.46 -6.85
C VAL A 243 -36.83 9.40 -8.34
N GLY A 244 -36.04 10.03 -9.20
CA GLY A 244 -36.33 10.19 -10.63
C GLY A 244 -36.97 11.55 -10.92
N VAL A 245 -36.76 12.07 -12.14
CA VAL A 245 -37.34 13.31 -12.64
C VAL A 245 -38.24 13.00 -13.82
N THR A 246 -39.51 13.34 -13.73
CA THR A 246 -40.51 13.12 -14.78
C THR A 246 -40.22 14.00 -16.00
N LYS A 247 -40.83 13.72 -17.17
CA LYS A 247 -40.75 14.58 -18.37
C LYS A 247 -41.21 16.01 -18.13
N GLN A 248 -42.06 16.24 -17.12
CA GLN A 248 -42.56 17.53 -16.73
C GLN A 248 -41.55 18.28 -15.82
N GLY A 249 -40.39 17.71 -15.53
CA GLY A 249 -39.39 18.32 -14.67
C GLY A 249 -39.74 18.26 -13.17
N ARG A 250 -40.57 17.35 -12.72
CA ARG A 250 -40.95 17.20 -11.30
C ARG A 250 -40.32 15.96 -10.69
N PRO A 251 -40.09 15.96 -9.38
CA PRO A 251 -39.81 14.75 -8.65
C PRO A 251 -40.86 13.66 -8.96
N TYR A 252 -40.43 12.41 -9.03
CA TYR A 252 -41.38 11.30 -9.13
C TYR A 252 -41.88 10.93 -7.73
N GLU A 253 -43.19 10.95 -7.53
CA GLU A 253 -43.88 10.70 -6.26
C GLU A 253 -44.68 9.38 -6.29
N GLY A 254 -44.62 8.63 -7.39
CA GLY A 254 -45.36 7.40 -7.54
C GLY A 254 -44.66 6.16 -6.95
N ASP A 255 -45.35 5.03 -7.06
CA ASP A 255 -44.76 3.76 -6.61
C ASP A 255 -43.75 3.21 -7.60
N TYR A 256 -42.70 2.57 -7.06
CA TYR A 256 -41.68 1.87 -7.84
C TYR A 256 -42.06 0.40 -8.02
N TYR A 257 -42.07 -0.07 -9.28
CA TYR A 257 -42.40 -1.44 -9.63
C TYR A 257 -41.74 -1.88 -10.94
N ALA A 258 -41.63 -3.18 -11.17
CA ALA A 258 -40.93 -3.76 -12.33
C ALA A 258 -41.44 -3.26 -13.69
N GLY A 259 -42.74 -2.93 -13.82
CA GLY A 259 -43.38 -2.41 -15.02
C GLY A 259 -43.27 -0.90 -15.24
N LEU A 260 -42.63 -0.13 -14.36
CA LEU A 260 -42.52 1.34 -14.44
C LEU A 260 -42.00 1.79 -15.81
N ASP A 261 -42.74 2.67 -16.52
CA ASP A 261 -42.34 3.14 -17.83
C ASP A 261 -41.24 4.21 -17.78
N TYR A 262 -40.04 3.81 -18.09
CA TYR A 262 -38.88 4.70 -18.12
C TYR A 262 -38.91 5.75 -19.22
N SER A 263 -39.81 5.63 -20.19
CA SER A 263 -40.00 6.66 -21.21
C SER A 263 -40.61 7.94 -20.64
N GLU A 264 -41.25 7.89 -19.46
CA GLU A 264 -41.85 9.03 -18.79
C GLU A 264 -40.88 9.88 -17.96
N PHE A 265 -39.58 9.52 -17.94
CA PHE A 265 -38.57 10.20 -17.15
C PHE A 265 -37.56 10.97 -17.99
N LEU A 266 -37.18 12.16 -17.54
CA LEU A 266 -35.97 12.87 -17.94
C LEU A 266 -34.73 12.21 -17.30
N LEU A 267 -34.82 11.95 -16.00
CA LEU A 267 -33.81 11.22 -15.22
C LEU A 267 -34.51 10.05 -14.54
N ARG A 268 -34.02 8.86 -14.76
CA ARG A 268 -34.58 7.63 -14.18
C ARG A 268 -34.28 7.55 -12.68
N PRO A 269 -35.12 6.85 -11.90
CA PRO A 269 -34.85 6.58 -10.50
C PRO A 269 -33.49 5.89 -10.27
N GLY A 270 -32.91 6.09 -9.10
CA GLY A 270 -31.74 5.36 -8.61
C GLY A 270 -32.05 3.91 -8.28
N VAL A 271 -31.06 3.20 -7.74
CA VAL A 271 -31.18 1.77 -7.41
C VAL A 271 -32.15 1.51 -6.27
N ALA A 272 -32.04 2.27 -5.18
CA ALA A 272 -32.89 2.18 -3.97
C ALA A 272 -33.68 3.48 -3.76
N PRO A 273 -34.67 3.80 -4.62
CA PRO A 273 -35.21 5.16 -4.73
C PRO A 273 -35.96 5.66 -3.48
N LYS A 274 -36.40 4.80 -2.56
CA LYS A 274 -37.02 5.20 -1.30
C LYS A 274 -36.06 5.24 -0.09
N ALA A 275 -34.78 4.86 -0.26
CA ALA A 275 -33.80 4.99 0.81
C ALA A 275 -33.56 6.48 1.17
N LYS A 276 -33.35 6.79 2.46
CA LYS A 276 -32.89 8.09 2.91
C LYS A 276 -31.39 8.24 2.65
N LEU A 277 -31.01 9.37 2.06
CA LEU A 277 -29.64 9.71 1.78
C LEU A 277 -29.04 10.55 2.91
N PHE A 278 -27.78 10.29 3.22
CA PHE A 278 -27.00 11.10 4.13
C PHE A 278 -25.78 11.64 3.36
N ALA A 279 -25.85 12.92 3.04
CA ALA A 279 -24.81 13.62 2.30
C ALA A 279 -23.68 14.02 3.26
N LEU A 280 -22.54 13.37 3.17
CA LEU A 280 -21.39 13.67 4.01
C LEU A 280 -20.31 14.33 3.15
N LYS A 281 -20.29 15.68 3.19
CA LYS A 281 -19.39 16.48 2.36
C LYS A 281 -18.03 16.54 3.01
N ILE A 282 -17.02 15.99 2.30
CA ILE A 282 -15.61 15.91 2.73
C ILE A 282 -14.64 16.60 1.77
N PHE A 283 -15.13 17.22 0.73
CA PHE A 283 -14.36 18.03 -0.20
C PHE A 283 -14.85 19.48 -0.18
N GLY A 284 -13.92 20.42 -0.25
CA GLY A 284 -14.24 21.82 -0.47
C GLY A 284 -14.85 22.08 -1.87
N ASP A 285 -15.19 23.32 -2.14
CA ASP A 285 -15.84 23.72 -3.41
C ASP A 285 -14.88 23.74 -4.61
N ASN A 286 -13.59 23.54 -4.39
CA ASN A 286 -12.59 23.43 -5.45
C ASN A 286 -12.75 22.09 -6.19
N ALA A 287 -12.96 22.12 -7.51
CA ALA A 287 -13.17 20.94 -8.34
C ALA A 287 -12.00 19.94 -8.35
N LEU A 288 -10.78 20.38 -8.04
CA LEU A 288 -9.56 19.59 -7.99
C LEU A 288 -9.09 19.27 -6.56
N GLY A 289 -9.94 19.53 -5.56
CA GLY A 289 -9.61 19.34 -4.15
C GLY A 289 -9.31 17.87 -3.79
N THR A 290 -8.40 17.71 -2.86
CA THR A 290 -8.13 16.45 -2.17
C THR A 290 -8.66 16.52 -0.74
N THR A 291 -8.88 15.37 -0.09
CA THR A 291 -9.41 15.31 1.27
C THR A 291 -8.67 14.27 2.11
N ASN A 292 -8.64 14.48 3.42
CA ASN A 292 -8.26 13.50 4.42
C ASN A 292 -9.33 13.41 5.54
N LEU A 293 -10.59 13.75 5.21
CA LEU A 293 -11.74 13.80 6.12
C LEU A 293 -12.59 12.51 6.06
N VAL A 294 -12.13 11.46 5.41
CA VAL A 294 -12.88 10.19 5.29
C VAL A 294 -13.18 9.61 6.67
N LEU A 295 -12.21 9.62 7.58
CA LEU A 295 -12.39 9.13 8.95
C LEU A 295 -13.44 9.93 9.73
N ASP A 296 -13.49 11.24 9.54
CA ASP A 296 -14.50 12.12 10.18
C ASP A 296 -15.91 11.70 9.77
N ALA A 297 -16.12 11.41 8.49
CA ALA A 297 -17.40 10.98 7.96
C ALA A 297 -17.76 9.55 8.38
N LEU A 298 -16.80 8.63 8.44
CA LEU A 298 -17.02 7.24 8.89
C LEU A 298 -17.38 7.18 10.37
N GLU A 299 -16.70 7.95 11.21
CA GLU A 299 -17.01 8.07 12.65
C GLU A 299 -18.44 8.59 12.85
N TRP A 300 -18.87 9.54 12.01
CA TRP A 300 -20.24 10.05 12.01
C TRP A 300 -21.26 8.98 11.56
N CYS A 301 -20.93 8.12 10.61
CA CYS A 301 -21.81 7.04 10.14
C CYS A 301 -22.17 6.03 11.24
N ALA A 302 -21.34 5.88 12.26
CA ALA A 302 -21.58 4.98 13.38
C ALA A 302 -22.64 5.49 14.35
N ASP A 303 -22.80 6.83 14.48
CA ASP A 303 -23.66 7.48 15.47
C ASP A 303 -23.92 8.93 15.02
N PRO A 304 -24.85 9.09 14.06
CA PRO A 304 -25.13 10.40 13.47
C PRO A 304 -25.64 11.45 14.45
N ASN A 305 -26.40 11.07 15.47
CA ASN A 305 -26.98 11.96 16.45
C ASN A 305 -26.10 12.21 17.68
N ALA A 306 -24.97 11.47 17.77
CA ALA A 306 -23.97 11.59 18.83
C ALA A 306 -24.47 11.25 20.25
N ASP A 307 -25.46 10.37 20.40
CA ASP A 307 -26.00 9.97 21.69
C ASP A 307 -25.37 8.67 22.25
N ASN A 308 -24.48 8.02 21.49
CA ASN A 308 -23.82 6.76 21.78
C ASN A 308 -24.77 5.55 21.80
N ASP A 309 -25.94 5.65 21.18
CA ASP A 309 -26.78 4.54 20.79
C ASP A 309 -26.61 4.29 19.28
N PHE A 310 -25.98 3.19 18.93
CA PHE A 310 -25.65 2.86 17.54
C PHE A 310 -26.84 2.31 16.74
N SER A 311 -28.07 2.38 17.26
CA SER A 311 -29.29 1.97 16.54
C SER A 311 -29.59 2.84 15.34
N ASP A 312 -29.06 4.07 15.32
CA ASP A 312 -29.21 5.05 14.24
C ASP A 312 -28.04 5.03 13.25
N ARG A 313 -27.04 4.11 13.41
CA ARG A 313 -25.94 3.94 12.44
C ARG A 313 -26.46 3.85 11.01
N LEU A 314 -25.66 4.23 10.04
CA LEU A 314 -26.05 4.12 8.63
C LEU A 314 -25.89 2.68 8.12
N ASP A 315 -26.85 2.21 7.32
CA ASP A 315 -26.89 0.83 6.83
C ASP A 315 -25.87 0.53 5.73
N VAL A 316 -25.63 1.52 4.88
CA VAL A 316 -24.70 1.43 3.74
C VAL A 316 -23.86 2.69 3.64
N VAL A 317 -22.58 2.54 3.35
CA VAL A 317 -21.66 3.65 3.11
C VAL A 317 -21.11 3.56 1.69
N ASN A 318 -21.33 4.61 0.90
CA ASN A 318 -20.83 4.76 -0.45
C ASN A 318 -19.60 5.67 -0.46
N LEU A 319 -18.45 5.12 -0.86
CA LEU A 319 -17.18 5.82 -1.02
C LEU A 319 -16.80 5.85 -2.50
N SER A 320 -17.35 6.82 -3.25
CA SER A 320 -17.05 7.02 -4.67
C SER A 320 -15.75 7.80 -4.89
N LEU A 321 -14.72 7.45 -4.14
CA LEU A 321 -13.42 8.11 -4.08
C LEU A 321 -12.29 7.07 -3.94
N GLY A 322 -11.05 7.50 -4.05
CA GLY A 322 -9.91 6.61 -3.86
C GLY A 322 -8.57 7.32 -4.00
N SER A 323 -7.51 6.66 -3.52
CA SER A 323 -6.11 7.02 -3.78
C SER A 323 -5.70 6.66 -5.22
N THR A 324 -4.47 6.99 -5.61
CA THR A 324 -3.92 6.57 -6.91
C THR A 324 -3.69 5.05 -6.93
N LEU A 325 -2.98 4.53 -5.94
CA LEU A 325 -2.82 3.11 -5.61
C LEU A 325 -3.07 2.93 -4.12
N GLY A 326 -3.63 1.79 -3.73
CA GLY A 326 -3.92 1.47 -2.34
C GLY A 326 -2.99 0.40 -1.80
N LEU A 327 -2.63 0.55 -0.53
CA LEU A 327 -2.05 -0.50 0.29
C LEU A 327 -3.09 -0.95 1.31
N GLU A 328 -3.27 -2.24 1.43
CA GLU A 328 -4.06 -2.85 2.50
C GLU A 328 -3.16 -3.02 3.71
N GLU A 329 -3.46 -2.30 4.78
CA GLU A 329 -2.70 -2.38 6.02
C GLU A 329 -3.61 -2.86 7.15
N LYS A 330 -3.62 -4.17 7.36
CA LYS A 330 -4.49 -4.86 8.32
C LYS A 330 -4.45 -4.26 9.75
N HIS A 331 -3.38 -3.58 10.08
CA HIS A 331 -3.14 -3.07 11.41
C HIS A 331 -3.18 -1.54 11.50
N GLU A 332 -3.49 -0.84 10.43
CA GLU A 332 -3.68 0.61 10.47
C GLU A 332 -4.97 1.01 11.18
N ALA A 333 -4.96 2.19 11.78
CA ALA A 333 -6.14 2.74 12.46
C ALA A 333 -7.31 2.93 11.47
N GLU A 334 -7.03 3.29 10.22
CA GLU A 334 -8.05 3.46 9.21
C GLU A 334 -8.71 2.12 8.83
N ALA A 335 -7.93 1.04 8.69
CA ALA A 335 -8.44 -0.31 8.47
C ALA A 335 -9.31 -0.81 9.65
N GLU A 336 -8.92 -0.48 10.88
CA GLU A 336 -9.74 -0.76 12.08
C GLU A 336 -11.09 -0.04 12.02
N VAL A 337 -11.16 1.19 11.51
CA VAL A 337 -12.42 1.94 11.35
C VAL A 337 -13.37 1.23 10.39
N TYR A 338 -12.90 0.82 9.20
CA TYR A 338 -13.72 0.05 8.25
C TYR A 338 -14.21 -1.25 8.85
N THR A 339 -13.32 -1.99 9.53
CA THR A 339 -13.66 -3.26 10.17
C THR A 339 -14.70 -3.07 11.27
N ASN A 340 -14.54 -2.09 12.15
CA ASN A 340 -15.43 -1.84 13.27
C ASN A 340 -16.80 -1.34 12.80
N LEU A 341 -16.86 -0.48 11.77
CA LEU A 341 -18.11 -0.02 11.19
C LEU A 341 -18.86 -1.18 10.49
N THR A 342 -18.13 -2.07 9.82
CA THR A 342 -18.71 -3.29 9.22
C THR A 342 -19.24 -4.24 10.28
N ARG A 343 -18.51 -4.45 11.38
CA ARG A 343 -18.96 -5.27 12.51
C ARG A 343 -20.17 -4.68 13.23
N LEU A 344 -20.28 -3.36 13.26
CA LEU A 344 -21.47 -2.66 13.76
C LEU A 344 -22.69 -2.91 12.87
N GLY A 345 -22.47 -3.24 11.59
CA GLY A 345 -23.47 -3.67 10.63
C GLY A 345 -23.61 -2.81 9.38
N SER A 346 -22.74 -1.83 9.14
CA SER A 346 -22.75 -1.01 7.93
C SER A 346 -22.03 -1.69 6.78
N VAL A 347 -22.66 -1.78 5.61
CA VAL A 347 -22.03 -2.29 4.39
C VAL A 347 -21.23 -1.16 3.71
N ILE A 348 -19.94 -1.33 3.56
CA ILE A 348 -19.05 -0.30 3.00
C ILE A 348 -18.69 -0.68 1.56
N VAL A 349 -18.89 0.25 0.62
CA VAL A 349 -18.66 0.05 -0.81
C VAL A 349 -17.73 1.13 -1.35
N SER A 350 -16.66 0.74 -2.04
CA SER A 350 -15.70 1.67 -2.61
C SER A 350 -15.28 1.30 -4.04
N GLY A 351 -14.72 2.27 -4.77
CA GLY A 351 -14.22 2.05 -6.12
C GLY A 351 -12.88 1.32 -6.15
N ALA A 352 -12.70 0.43 -7.12
CA ALA A 352 -11.41 -0.22 -7.32
C ALA A 352 -10.33 0.75 -7.87
N GLY A 353 -10.73 1.88 -8.44
CA GLY A 353 -9.82 2.86 -9.06
C GLY A 353 -9.98 2.96 -10.58
N ASN A 354 -9.35 3.98 -11.18
CA ASN A 354 -9.48 4.28 -12.60
C ASN A 354 -8.15 4.37 -13.36
N SER A 355 -7.19 3.58 -12.98
CA SER A 355 -5.88 3.55 -13.60
C SER A 355 -5.91 2.85 -14.97
N SER A 356 -6.03 1.53 -14.98
CA SER A 356 -6.08 0.68 -16.18
C SER A 356 -6.56 -0.71 -15.79
N ASN A 357 -7.20 -1.42 -16.74
CA ASN A 357 -7.50 -2.85 -16.59
C ASN A 357 -6.38 -3.76 -17.12
N ASP A 358 -5.30 -3.19 -17.60
CA ASP A 358 -4.16 -3.95 -18.11
C ASP A 358 -3.09 -4.23 -17.03
N ASN A 359 -3.01 -3.42 -15.96
CA ASN A 359 -1.89 -3.44 -15.01
C ASN A 359 -2.27 -4.11 -13.70
N PHE A 360 -1.39 -4.97 -13.20
CA PHE A 360 -1.56 -5.65 -11.92
C PHE A 360 -1.30 -4.72 -10.72
N TYR A 361 -1.96 -4.99 -9.57
CA TYR A 361 -1.78 -4.26 -8.31
C TYR A 361 -2.16 -2.78 -8.37
N HIS A 362 -3.21 -2.45 -9.13
CA HIS A 362 -3.63 -1.06 -9.31
C HIS A 362 -4.92 -0.69 -8.58
N VAL A 363 -5.34 -1.48 -7.60
CA VAL A 363 -6.53 -1.19 -6.81
C VAL A 363 -6.27 -0.03 -5.85
N ALA A 364 -7.21 0.91 -5.81
CA ALA A 364 -7.15 2.09 -4.95
C ALA A 364 -7.62 1.79 -3.52
N ALA A 365 -7.08 2.51 -2.52
CA ALA A 365 -7.70 2.54 -1.20
C ALA A 365 -8.94 3.49 -1.22
N PRO A 366 -10.02 3.20 -0.44
CA PRO A 366 -10.13 2.10 0.51
C PRO A 366 -10.62 0.78 -0.10
N GLY A 367 -10.73 0.65 -1.43
CA GLY A 367 -11.15 -0.57 -2.10
C GLY A 367 -10.25 -1.78 -1.81
N VAL A 368 -8.98 -1.58 -1.45
CA VAL A 368 -8.07 -2.64 -1.03
C VAL A 368 -8.46 -3.29 0.30
N GLU A 369 -9.22 -2.61 1.15
CA GLU A 369 -9.54 -3.08 2.50
C GLU A 369 -10.42 -4.34 2.51
N ARG A 370 -10.19 -5.25 3.46
CA ARG A 370 -10.83 -6.58 3.54
C ARG A 370 -12.34 -6.49 3.70
N SER A 371 -12.81 -5.64 4.60
CA SER A 371 -14.23 -5.47 4.90
C SER A 371 -15.00 -4.64 3.86
N VAL A 372 -14.29 -3.86 3.03
CA VAL A 372 -14.87 -3.00 2.00
C VAL A 372 -15.14 -3.78 0.71
N ILE A 373 -16.31 -3.57 0.08
CA ILE A 373 -16.59 -4.12 -1.25
C ILE A 373 -15.91 -3.24 -2.30
N ALA A 374 -14.87 -3.77 -2.95
CA ALA A 374 -14.20 -3.10 -4.05
C ALA A 374 -14.95 -3.31 -5.37
N VAL A 375 -15.36 -2.21 -6.00
CA VAL A 375 -16.18 -2.27 -7.22
C VAL A 375 -15.41 -1.81 -8.44
N GLY A 376 -15.24 -2.71 -9.40
CA GLY A 376 -14.75 -2.39 -10.73
C GLY A 376 -15.86 -1.92 -11.66
N SER A 377 -15.47 -1.33 -12.79
CA SER A 377 -16.37 -0.67 -13.74
C SER A 377 -16.59 -1.50 -14.98
N ALA A 378 -17.85 -1.58 -15.43
CA ALA A 378 -18.24 -2.14 -16.71
C ALA A 378 -18.82 -1.10 -17.66
N LYS A 379 -18.58 -1.33 -18.95
CA LYS A 379 -19.24 -0.67 -20.07
C LYS A 379 -20.44 -1.48 -20.53
N LEU A 380 -21.56 -0.82 -20.71
CA LEU A 380 -22.75 -1.40 -21.34
C LEU A 380 -22.80 -1.00 -22.84
N ASP A 381 -22.79 -2.00 -23.70
CA ASP A 381 -22.95 -1.85 -25.15
C ASP A 381 -24.21 -2.62 -25.58
N GLY A 382 -25.34 -1.95 -25.50
CA GLY A 382 -26.66 -2.58 -25.67
C GLY A 382 -26.95 -3.58 -24.56
N SER A 383 -27.11 -4.85 -24.91
CA SER A 383 -27.28 -5.96 -23.94
C SER A 383 -25.96 -6.63 -23.53
N VAL A 384 -24.84 -6.23 -24.11
CA VAL A 384 -23.52 -6.78 -23.81
C VAL A 384 -22.84 -5.93 -22.74
N CYS A 385 -22.28 -6.59 -21.74
CA CYS A 385 -21.51 -5.97 -20.68
C CYS A 385 -20.04 -6.38 -20.80
N ARG A 386 -19.10 -5.45 -20.68
CA ARG A 386 -17.65 -5.70 -20.77
C ARG A 386 -16.92 -4.89 -19.72
N MET A 387 -15.69 -5.31 -19.35
CA MET A 387 -14.82 -4.48 -18.54
C MET A 387 -14.61 -3.12 -19.19
N ALA A 388 -14.65 -2.07 -18.40
CA ALA A 388 -14.24 -0.73 -18.81
C ALA A 388 -12.71 -0.65 -18.81
N ALA A 389 -12.14 -0.06 -19.87
CA ALA A 389 -10.68 -0.02 -20.05
C ALA A 389 -9.91 0.67 -18.90
N ARG A 390 -10.58 1.54 -18.15
CA ARG A 390 -10.00 2.28 -17.03
C ARG A 390 -10.31 1.68 -15.65
N SER A 391 -11.04 0.57 -15.56
CA SER A 391 -11.27 -0.11 -14.30
C SER A 391 -9.95 -0.68 -13.78
N ALA A 392 -9.55 -0.33 -12.57
CA ALA A 392 -8.33 -0.87 -12.01
C ALA A 392 -8.40 -2.40 -11.84
N ARG A 393 -7.24 -3.04 -11.99
CA ARG A 393 -7.04 -4.48 -11.84
C ARG A 393 -6.28 -4.77 -10.56
N GLY A 394 -6.64 -5.87 -9.93
CA GLY A 394 -5.95 -6.44 -8.78
C GLY A 394 -4.73 -7.32 -9.11
N PRO A 395 -4.30 -8.08 -8.13
CA PRO A 395 -4.81 -8.15 -6.76
C PRO A 395 -4.51 -6.89 -5.94
N SER A 396 -4.88 -6.85 -4.64
CA SER A 396 -4.50 -5.76 -3.75
C SER A 396 -3.03 -5.86 -3.33
N ALA A 397 -2.41 -4.74 -3.02
CA ALA A 397 -1.11 -4.68 -2.35
C ALA A 397 -1.33 -4.46 -0.84
N PRO A 398 -0.47 -4.99 0.07
CA PRO A 398 0.68 -5.86 -0.20
C PRO A 398 0.33 -7.36 -0.22
N HIS A 399 -0.84 -7.78 0.23
CA HIS A 399 -1.15 -9.19 0.52
C HIS A 399 -1.69 -10.00 -0.67
N SER A 400 -1.77 -9.42 -1.86
CA SER A 400 -2.25 -10.06 -3.09
C SER A 400 -3.66 -10.69 -2.95
N LEU A 401 -4.56 -10.02 -2.22
CA LEU A 401 -5.94 -10.45 -2.06
C LEU A 401 -6.75 -10.18 -3.33
N LEU A 402 -7.80 -10.97 -3.54
CA LEU A 402 -8.70 -10.78 -4.66
C LEU A 402 -9.45 -9.44 -4.57
N LYS A 403 -9.09 -8.52 -5.44
CA LYS A 403 -9.74 -7.24 -5.71
C LYS A 403 -9.63 -6.94 -7.21
N PRO A 404 -10.59 -6.20 -7.84
CA PRO A 404 -11.91 -5.87 -7.28
C PRO A 404 -12.72 -7.12 -6.98
N GLU A 405 -13.74 -7.01 -6.11
CA GLU A 405 -14.56 -8.16 -5.73
C GLU A 405 -15.81 -8.30 -6.57
N LEU A 406 -16.29 -7.19 -7.18
CA LEU A 406 -17.55 -7.14 -7.93
C LEU A 406 -17.48 -6.09 -9.03
N ILE A 407 -18.21 -6.30 -10.11
CA ILE A 407 -18.31 -5.37 -11.23
C ILE A 407 -19.73 -4.82 -11.35
N ALA A 408 -19.83 -3.51 -11.55
CA ALA A 408 -21.10 -2.86 -11.84
C ALA A 408 -20.97 -1.84 -12.99
N PRO A 409 -22.10 -1.36 -13.56
CA PRO A 409 -22.02 -0.38 -14.62
C PRO A 409 -21.30 0.88 -14.16
N GLY A 410 -20.28 1.29 -14.89
CA GLY A 410 -19.48 2.44 -14.54
C GLY A 410 -19.04 3.29 -15.74
N GLU A 411 -19.40 3.02 -16.98
CA GLU A 411 -19.03 3.83 -18.15
C GLU A 411 -20.26 4.45 -18.80
N LEU A 412 -20.19 5.75 -19.06
CA LEU A 412 -21.25 6.56 -19.67
C LEU A 412 -22.63 6.45 -18.93
N ILE A 413 -22.80 6.82 -17.64
CA ILE A 413 -24.07 6.82 -16.87
C ILE A 413 -24.68 8.21 -16.75
N GLN A 414 -25.98 8.28 -16.75
CA GLN A 414 -26.75 9.51 -16.57
C GLN A 414 -27.25 9.61 -15.13
N SER A 415 -27.05 10.74 -14.49
CA SER A 415 -27.66 11.06 -13.20
C SER A 415 -27.84 12.57 -13.05
N ALA A 416 -28.27 13.04 -11.88
CA ALA A 416 -28.50 14.44 -11.58
C ALA A 416 -27.26 15.30 -11.86
N ARG A 417 -27.48 16.50 -12.44
CA ARG A 417 -26.46 17.52 -12.60
C ARG A 417 -26.72 18.67 -11.64
N MET A 418 -25.81 18.88 -10.73
CA MET A 418 -25.80 19.98 -9.77
C MET A 418 -26.12 21.33 -10.40
N GLY A 419 -26.92 22.15 -9.73
CA GLY A 419 -27.25 23.52 -10.11
C GLY A 419 -28.18 23.66 -11.31
N THR A 420 -28.76 22.56 -11.80
CA THR A 420 -29.66 22.61 -12.98
C THR A 420 -31.13 22.48 -12.63
N GLY A 421 -31.46 22.11 -11.40
CA GLY A 421 -32.78 21.81 -10.92
C GLY A 421 -33.34 20.48 -11.39
N THR A 422 -33.34 20.19 -12.69
CA THR A 422 -33.92 18.95 -13.27
C THR A 422 -33.02 18.26 -14.30
N GLY A 423 -31.89 18.87 -14.65
CA GLY A 423 -31.02 18.39 -15.72
C GLY A 423 -30.12 17.25 -15.29
N GLY A 424 -29.66 16.46 -16.25
CA GLY A 424 -28.71 15.37 -16.02
C GLY A 424 -27.34 15.63 -16.63
N ALA A 425 -26.34 14.92 -16.13
CA ALA A 425 -25.00 14.81 -16.70
C ALA A 425 -24.65 13.36 -17.00
N TRP A 426 -23.62 13.19 -17.84
CA TRP A 426 -23.10 11.90 -18.23
C TRP A 426 -21.63 11.78 -17.82
N PHE A 427 -21.28 10.80 -16.99
CA PHE A 427 -19.91 10.65 -16.46
C PHE A 427 -19.33 9.22 -16.62
N THR A 428 -18.02 8.95 -16.40
CA THR A 428 -17.31 7.64 -16.56
C THR A 428 -16.29 7.38 -15.46
N GLY A 429 -16.29 6.21 -14.80
CA GLY A 429 -15.35 5.78 -13.73
C GLY A 429 -15.93 4.71 -12.80
N THR A 430 -15.10 4.10 -11.97
CA THR A 430 -15.53 3.13 -10.95
C THR A 430 -16.42 3.76 -9.89
N SER A 431 -16.26 5.04 -9.60
CA SER A 431 -17.10 5.75 -8.62
C SER A 431 -18.57 5.77 -8.95
N LEU A 432 -18.97 5.39 -10.16
CA LEU A 432 -20.39 5.25 -10.44
C LEU A 432 -20.82 3.80 -10.59
N ALA A 433 -19.87 2.88 -10.62
CA ALA A 433 -20.13 1.49 -10.31
C ALA A 433 -20.48 1.31 -8.82
N VAL A 434 -19.75 2.02 -7.95
CA VAL A 434 -19.96 2.03 -6.48
C VAL A 434 -21.43 2.30 -6.09
N PRO A 435 -22.09 3.38 -6.53
CA PRO A 435 -23.45 3.68 -6.12
C PRO A 435 -24.48 2.65 -6.61
N HIS A 436 -24.19 1.93 -7.69
CA HIS A 436 -25.02 0.79 -8.08
C HIS A 436 -24.95 -0.35 -7.05
N VAL A 437 -23.76 -0.64 -6.54
CA VAL A 437 -23.55 -1.67 -5.52
C VAL A 437 -24.07 -1.21 -4.16
N ALA A 438 -23.87 0.06 -3.79
CA ALA A 438 -24.40 0.63 -2.54
C ALA A 438 -25.93 0.58 -2.49
N GLY A 439 -26.61 0.98 -3.59
CA GLY A 439 -28.05 0.82 -3.70
C GLY A 439 -28.50 -0.65 -3.67
N ALA A 440 -27.75 -1.57 -4.32
CA ALA A 440 -28.02 -3.00 -4.28
C ALA A 440 -27.83 -3.59 -2.88
N ALA A 441 -26.81 -3.15 -2.13
CA ALA A 441 -26.61 -3.54 -0.74
C ALA A 441 -27.79 -3.10 0.15
N ALA A 442 -28.34 -1.92 -0.08
CA ALA A 442 -29.53 -1.46 0.64
C ALA A 442 -30.76 -2.31 0.33
N LEU A 443 -30.97 -2.67 -0.95
CA LEU A 443 -32.07 -3.57 -1.34
C LEU A 443 -31.90 -4.99 -0.75
N ALA A 444 -30.67 -5.53 -0.77
CA ALA A 444 -30.36 -6.82 -0.18
C ALA A 444 -30.56 -6.78 1.35
N ARG A 445 -30.13 -5.70 2.02
CA ARG A 445 -30.37 -5.55 3.47
C ARG A 445 -31.85 -5.40 3.80
N GLN A 446 -32.62 -4.70 2.99
CA GLN A 446 -34.08 -4.60 3.14
C GLN A 446 -34.75 -5.97 3.02
N ALA A 447 -34.25 -6.82 2.12
CA ALA A 447 -34.75 -8.20 1.93
C ALA A 447 -34.30 -9.16 3.04
N HIS A 448 -33.09 -8.92 3.60
CA HIS A 448 -32.45 -9.79 4.61
C HIS A 448 -32.06 -8.99 5.86
N PRO A 449 -33.04 -8.47 6.65
CA PRO A 449 -32.76 -7.54 7.74
C PRO A 449 -31.96 -8.17 8.89
N GLY A 450 -31.93 -9.50 9.00
CA GLY A 450 -31.15 -10.24 10.01
C GLY A 450 -29.70 -10.52 9.62
N SER A 451 -29.32 -10.30 8.35
CA SER A 451 -27.96 -10.59 7.88
C SER A 451 -26.95 -9.54 8.36
N SER A 452 -25.74 -9.97 8.67
CA SER A 452 -24.59 -9.10 8.94
C SER A 452 -24.13 -8.35 7.67
N ALA A 453 -23.32 -7.32 7.82
CA ALA A 453 -22.77 -6.58 6.67
C ALA A 453 -21.93 -7.50 5.76
N ILE A 454 -21.16 -8.42 6.34
CA ILE A 454 -20.34 -9.39 5.59
C ILE A 454 -21.22 -10.41 4.85
N GLU A 455 -22.34 -10.84 5.42
CA GLU A 455 -23.27 -11.70 4.70
C GLU A 455 -23.96 -10.99 3.55
N ILE A 456 -24.29 -9.69 3.68
CA ILE A 456 -24.77 -8.87 2.55
C ILE A 456 -23.70 -8.76 1.47
N LYS A 457 -22.43 -8.54 1.84
CA LYS A 457 -21.29 -8.59 0.90
C LYS A 457 -21.25 -9.95 0.19
N ALA A 458 -21.32 -11.06 0.94
CA ALA A 458 -21.33 -12.42 0.38
C ALA A 458 -22.51 -12.64 -0.57
N LEU A 459 -23.72 -12.22 -0.23
CA LEU A 459 -24.90 -12.33 -1.11
C LEU A 459 -24.68 -11.66 -2.48
N LEU A 460 -24.13 -10.44 -2.48
CA LEU A 460 -23.86 -9.70 -3.71
C LEU A 460 -22.79 -10.40 -4.57
N LEU A 461 -21.77 -10.98 -3.94
CA LEU A 461 -20.70 -11.70 -4.64
C LEU A 461 -21.17 -13.07 -5.13
N ASN A 462 -21.85 -13.85 -4.28
CA ASN A 462 -22.29 -15.21 -4.61
C ASN A 462 -23.23 -15.26 -5.81
N THR A 463 -24.03 -14.22 -5.99
CA THR A 463 -25.08 -14.16 -7.02
C THR A 463 -24.65 -13.45 -8.29
N ALA A 464 -23.46 -12.89 -8.32
CA ALA A 464 -22.90 -12.18 -9.47
C ALA A 464 -22.85 -13.06 -10.74
N LYS A 465 -23.07 -12.44 -11.89
CA LYS A 465 -23.03 -13.12 -13.20
C LYS A 465 -21.61 -13.13 -13.75
N PRO A 466 -21.14 -14.22 -14.36
CA PRO A 466 -19.87 -14.21 -15.09
C PRO A 466 -19.86 -13.08 -16.13
N LEU A 467 -18.77 -12.32 -16.15
CA LEU A 467 -18.54 -11.27 -17.15
C LEU A 467 -17.71 -11.85 -18.30
N LEU A 468 -18.18 -11.64 -19.54
CA LEU A 468 -17.56 -12.22 -20.73
C LEU A 468 -16.88 -11.16 -21.60
N HIS A 469 -15.69 -11.47 -22.05
CA HIS A 469 -15.01 -10.74 -23.11
C HIS A 469 -15.71 -10.98 -24.46
N LYS A 470 -15.45 -10.13 -25.46
CA LYS A 470 -16.07 -10.19 -26.81
C LYS A 470 -15.87 -11.51 -27.56
N ASN A 471 -14.83 -12.29 -27.21
CA ASN A 471 -14.56 -13.61 -27.79
C ASN A 471 -15.24 -14.77 -27.03
N GLY A 472 -16.01 -14.47 -25.98
CA GLY A 472 -16.69 -15.46 -25.14
C GLY A 472 -15.90 -15.98 -23.94
N THR A 473 -14.62 -15.59 -23.80
CA THR A 473 -13.79 -15.96 -22.62
C THR A 473 -14.31 -15.23 -21.37
N VAL A 474 -14.36 -15.89 -20.23
CA VAL A 474 -14.62 -15.28 -18.92
C VAL A 474 -13.43 -14.38 -18.56
N TYR A 475 -13.70 -13.20 -18.02
CA TYR A 475 -12.63 -12.38 -17.47
C TYR A 475 -12.07 -13.01 -16.20
N PRO A 476 -10.73 -12.95 -15.98
CA PRO A 476 -10.09 -13.44 -14.75
C PRO A 476 -10.60 -12.70 -13.52
N GLU A 477 -10.51 -13.36 -12.38
CA GLU A 477 -11.01 -12.82 -11.11
C GLU A 477 -10.27 -11.56 -10.68
N SER A 478 -8.97 -11.43 -10.98
CA SER A 478 -8.21 -10.19 -10.74
C SER A 478 -8.75 -8.97 -11.50
N LEU A 479 -9.50 -9.17 -12.59
CA LEU A 479 -10.18 -8.12 -13.35
C LEU A 479 -11.64 -7.96 -12.92
N ALA A 480 -12.36 -9.07 -12.77
CA ALA A 480 -13.82 -9.07 -12.67
C ALA A 480 -14.37 -9.53 -11.32
N GLY A 481 -13.53 -9.96 -10.39
CA GLY A 481 -13.97 -10.51 -9.10
C GLY A 481 -14.97 -11.65 -9.26
N ALA A 482 -16.02 -11.64 -8.46
CA ALA A 482 -17.13 -12.58 -8.58
C ALA A 482 -17.89 -12.46 -9.91
N GLY A 483 -17.84 -11.27 -10.55
CA GLY A 483 -18.51 -10.99 -11.81
C GLY A 483 -19.38 -9.74 -11.78
N PHE A 484 -20.38 -9.67 -12.66
CA PHE A 484 -21.28 -8.55 -12.80
C PHE A 484 -22.46 -8.65 -11.82
N LEU A 485 -22.75 -7.57 -11.12
CA LEU A 485 -23.84 -7.43 -10.13
C LEU A 485 -25.19 -7.92 -10.64
N ASP A 486 -25.87 -8.78 -9.84
CA ASP A 486 -27.23 -9.25 -10.07
C ASP A 486 -28.10 -9.03 -8.82
N VAL A 487 -28.75 -7.89 -8.75
CA VAL A 487 -29.59 -7.49 -7.61
C VAL A 487 -30.79 -8.44 -7.42
N ALA A 488 -31.37 -8.91 -8.54
CA ALA A 488 -32.54 -9.79 -8.46
C ALA A 488 -32.24 -11.08 -7.73
N ARG A 489 -31.09 -11.67 -7.99
CA ARG A 489 -30.65 -12.89 -7.29
C ARG A 489 -30.24 -12.61 -5.85
N ALA A 490 -29.49 -11.53 -5.60
CA ALA A 490 -29.05 -11.19 -4.24
C ALA A 490 -30.21 -10.96 -3.27
N VAL A 491 -31.33 -10.41 -3.77
CA VAL A 491 -32.54 -10.16 -2.97
C VAL A 491 -33.36 -11.42 -2.72
N THR A 492 -33.29 -12.41 -3.61
CA THR A 492 -34.15 -13.61 -3.52
C THR A 492 -33.50 -14.83 -2.87
N THR A 493 -32.16 -14.90 -2.87
CA THR A 493 -31.45 -16.03 -2.28
C THR A 493 -31.41 -15.94 -0.76
N THR A 494 -31.63 -17.06 -0.08
CA THR A 494 -31.60 -17.14 1.41
C THR A 494 -30.33 -17.84 1.91
N VAL A 495 -29.43 -18.21 1.05
CA VAL A 495 -28.19 -18.90 1.41
C VAL A 495 -26.98 -18.03 1.08
N THR A 496 -26.05 -17.94 2.02
CA THR A 496 -24.75 -17.28 1.82
C THR A 496 -23.63 -18.31 1.85
N ALA A 497 -22.58 -18.08 1.06
CA ALA A 497 -21.36 -18.87 1.06
C ALA A 497 -20.15 -17.93 1.03
N MET A 498 -19.23 -18.08 1.97
CA MET A 498 -18.06 -17.21 2.07
C MET A 498 -16.88 -17.93 2.70
N ALA A 499 -15.68 -17.44 2.48
CA ALA A 499 -14.51 -17.93 3.19
C ALA A 499 -14.71 -17.86 4.70
N GLU A 500 -14.32 -18.90 5.40
CA GLU A 500 -14.38 -18.95 6.87
C GLU A 500 -13.23 -18.12 7.45
N GLY A 501 -13.53 -17.19 8.35
CA GLY A 501 -12.57 -16.31 9.03
C GLY A 501 -13.24 -15.05 9.56
N ASP A 502 -12.55 -14.33 10.42
CA ASP A 502 -13.05 -13.10 11.05
C ASP A 502 -12.51 -11.80 10.41
N ASP A 503 -11.79 -11.90 9.31
CA ASP A 503 -11.04 -10.77 8.75
C ASP A 503 -11.79 -9.97 7.68
N GLY A 504 -13.08 -10.26 7.44
CA GLY A 504 -13.92 -9.54 6.48
C GLY A 504 -13.80 -10.01 5.04
N LEU A 505 -12.96 -11.01 4.74
CA LEU A 505 -12.87 -11.63 3.43
C LEU A 505 -14.06 -12.58 3.19
N THR A 506 -14.64 -12.50 1.99
CA THR A 506 -15.69 -13.43 1.54
C THR A 506 -15.19 -14.37 0.45
N THR A 507 -13.97 -14.17 -0.02
CA THR A 507 -13.31 -14.91 -1.11
C THR A 507 -12.16 -15.76 -0.57
N LEU A 508 -11.82 -16.85 -1.27
CA LEU A 508 -10.67 -17.69 -0.96
C LEU A 508 -9.41 -17.12 -1.60
N SER A 509 -8.87 -16.03 -1.00
CA SER A 509 -7.62 -15.44 -1.43
C SER A 509 -6.44 -16.13 -0.76
N LEU A 510 -5.54 -16.74 -1.56
CA LEU A 510 -4.35 -17.44 -1.07
C LEU A 510 -3.09 -16.57 -1.08
N GLY A 511 -3.17 -15.36 -1.63
CA GLY A 511 -2.04 -14.44 -1.74
C GLY A 511 -1.06 -14.80 -2.84
N ALA A 512 0.21 -14.39 -2.67
CA ALA A 512 1.30 -14.71 -3.57
C ALA A 512 2.13 -15.87 -3.01
N LEU A 513 2.22 -16.97 -3.76
CA LEU A 513 2.87 -18.20 -3.37
C LEU A 513 4.16 -18.40 -4.18
N ALA A 514 5.30 -18.19 -3.55
CA ALA A 514 6.60 -18.52 -4.10
C ALA A 514 7.03 -19.89 -3.59
N LEU A 515 6.95 -20.92 -4.43
CA LEU A 515 7.03 -22.32 -4.01
C LEU A 515 8.31 -22.96 -4.53
N ALA A 516 9.19 -23.41 -3.63
CA ALA A 516 10.37 -24.21 -3.95
C ALA A 516 10.10 -25.72 -3.87
N LYS A 517 8.98 -26.12 -3.26
CA LYS A 517 8.56 -27.51 -3.00
C LYS A 517 7.05 -27.66 -3.17
N PRO A 518 6.53 -28.88 -3.36
CA PRO A 518 5.09 -29.15 -3.33
C PRO A 518 4.43 -28.58 -2.07
N TRP A 519 3.24 -28.00 -2.26
CA TRP A 519 2.49 -27.30 -1.23
C TRP A 519 1.04 -27.74 -1.20
N GLU A 520 0.47 -27.77 -0.03
CA GLU A 520 -0.97 -28.04 0.18
C GLU A 520 -1.52 -27.12 1.26
N GLU A 521 -2.76 -26.64 1.07
CA GLU A 521 -3.50 -25.86 2.06
C GLU A 521 -4.99 -26.16 1.97
N THR A 522 -5.65 -26.26 3.12
CA THR A 522 -7.10 -26.42 3.19
C THR A 522 -7.75 -25.18 3.75
N ARG A 523 -8.65 -24.58 2.98
CA ARG A 523 -9.52 -23.47 3.40
C ARG A 523 -10.93 -24.00 3.62
N GLN A 524 -11.73 -23.27 4.39
CA GLN A 524 -13.12 -23.59 4.65
C GLN A 524 -14.02 -22.54 4.00
N ILE A 525 -15.16 -22.99 3.47
CA ILE A 525 -16.29 -22.14 3.10
C ILE A 525 -17.40 -22.36 4.12
N ARG A 526 -17.83 -21.29 4.78
CA ARG A 526 -19.05 -21.30 5.59
C ARG A 526 -20.25 -21.10 4.66
N VAL A 527 -21.17 -22.05 4.67
CA VAL A 527 -22.44 -21.98 3.94
C VAL A 527 -23.56 -21.84 4.97
N THR A 528 -24.22 -20.69 5.02
CA THR A 528 -25.28 -20.36 5.98
C THR A 528 -26.62 -20.32 5.27
N ASN A 529 -27.58 -21.05 5.79
CA ASN A 529 -28.95 -21.07 5.31
C ASN A 529 -29.84 -20.24 6.26
N HIS A 530 -30.28 -19.08 5.84
CA HIS A 530 -31.17 -18.17 6.53
C HIS A 530 -32.66 -18.46 6.24
N GLY A 531 -32.95 -19.48 5.38
CA GLY A 531 -34.30 -19.89 5.01
C GLY A 531 -34.95 -20.83 6.05
N ASP A 532 -36.26 -21.00 5.92
CA ASP A 532 -37.08 -21.84 6.81
C ASP A 532 -37.11 -23.34 6.40
N ALA A 533 -36.45 -23.70 5.31
CA ALA A 533 -36.33 -25.06 4.80
C ALA A 533 -34.88 -25.47 4.60
N GLU A 534 -34.58 -26.78 4.63
CA GLU A 534 -33.24 -27.26 4.31
C GLU A 534 -32.84 -26.89 2.86
N ALA A 535 -31.58 -26.55 2.65
CA ALA A 535 -30.99 -26.27 1.35
C ALA A 535 -29.97 -27.35 0.99
N LYS A 536 -30.06 -27.86 -0.26
CA LYS A 536 -29.16 -28.90 -0.78
C LYS A 536 -28.42 -28.38 -1.99
N PHE A 537 -27.11 -28.63 -2.05
CA PHE A 537 -26.27 -28.18 -3.16
C PHE A 537 -25.31 -29.28 -3.61
N ASP A 538 -25.14 -29.38 -4.92
CA ASP A 538 -23.99 -30.01 -5.56
C ASP A 538 -22.81 -29.01 -5.64
N LEU A 539 -21.60 -29.49 -5.33
CA LEU A 539 -20.38 -28.67 -5.36
C LEU A 539 -19.53 -29.03 -6.57
N SER A 540 -19.00 -27.99 -7.22
CA SER A 540 -18.06 -28.10 -8.34
C SER A 540 -17.08 -26.93 -8.36
N VAL A 541 -16.05 -27.02 -9.20
CA VAL A 541 -15.09 -25.93 -9.47
C VAL A 541 -15.33 -25.41 -10.87
N GLU A 542 -15.44 -24.09 -11.02
CA GLU A 542 -15.35 -23.37 -12.30
C GLU A 542 -13.99 -22.69 -12.36
N GLU A 543 -13.04 -23.24 -13.12
CA GLU A 543 -11.72 -22.66 -13.32
C GLU A 543 -11.78 -21.57 -14.41
N THR A 544 -11.14 -20.45 -14.16
CA THR A 544 -11.06 -19.32 -15.09
C THR A 544 -9.64 -19.17 -15.66
N VAL A 545 -8.65 -19.10 -14.79
CA VAL A 545 -7.22 -19.13 -15.15
C VAL A 545 -6.56 -20.29 -14.42
N THR A 546 -5.81 -21.09 -15.16
CA THR A 546 -5.18 -22.32 -14.66
C THR A 546 -3.68 -22.26 -14.83
N GLU A 547 -2.95 -22.94 -13.97
CA GLU A 547 -1.52 -23.20 -14.08
C GLU A 547 -1.26 -24.70 -13.95
N ALA A 548 -0.41 -25.26 -14.79
CA ALA A 548 -0.04 -26.66 -14.69
C ALA A 548 0.56 -26.97 -13.32
N GLY A 549 0.19 -28.10 -12.72
CA GLY A 549 0.66 -28.46 -11.37
C GLY A 549 -0.14 -27.81 -10.21
N PHE A 550 -1.00 -26.83 -10.45
CA PHE A 550 -1.91 -26.32 -9.43
C PHE A 550 -3.29 -27.01 -9.55
N GLY A 551 -3.86 -27.42 -8.43
CA GLY A 551 -5.13 -28.11 -8.43
C GLY A 551 -5.99 -27.82 -7.19
N ILE A 552 -7.28 -28.10 -7.35
CA ILE A 552 -8.30 -27.92 -6.33
C ILE A 552 -9.10 -29.19 -6.14
N GLU A 553 -9.14 -29.69 -4.92
CA GLU A 553 -9.94 -30.83 -4.53
C GLU A 553 -11.08 -30.40 -3.62
N LEU A 554 -12.30 -30.84 -3.94
CA LEU A 554 -13.45 -30.75 -3.07
C LEU A 554 -13.69 -32.12 -2.44
N PRO A 555 -13.28 -32.35 -1.18
CA PRO A 555 -13.49 -33.61 -0.49
C PRO A 555 -14.99 -33.95 -0.35
N VAL A 556 -15.84 -32.93 -0.28
CA VAL A 556 -17.30 -33.03 -0.25
C VAL A 556 -17.89 -32.56 -1.57
N LYS A 557 -18.73 -33.38 -2.21
CA LYS A 557 -19.36 -33.04 -3.49
C LYS A 557 -20.81 -32.62 -3.36
N LYS A 558 -21.45 -32.87 -2.21
CA LYS A 558 -22.83 -32.50 -1.90
C LYS A 558 -22.95 -32.10 -0.45
N ILE A 559 -23.70 -31.04 -0.18
CA ILE A 559 -24.02 -30.62 1.18
C ILE A 559 -25.53 -30.49 1.37
N THR A 560 -25.94 -30.61 2.61
CA THR A 560 -27.30 -30.29 3.06
C THR A 560 -27.14 -29.36 4.25
N VAL A 561 -27.68 -28.16 4.14
CA VAL A 561 -27.65 -27.16 5.21
C VAL A 561 -29.05 -27.02 5.78
N ALA A 562 -29.23 -27.35 7.04
CA ALA A 562 -30.53 -27.26 7.71
C ALA A 562 -31.04 -25.81 7.73
N ALA A 563 -32.35 -25.64 7.91
CA ALA A 563 -32.95 -24.31 8.11
C ALA A 563 -32.29 -23.58 9.28
N GLN A 564 -32.04 -22.29 9.14
CA GLN A 564 -31.44 -21.39 10.15
C GLN A 564 -30.11 -21.95 10.73
N SER A 565 -29.27 -22.56 9.86
CA SER A 565 -28.04 -23.24 10.26
C SER A 565 -26.91 -22.99 9.25
N HIS A 566 -25.72 -23.47 9.56
CA HIS A 566 -24.59 -23.40 8.66
C HIS A 566 -23.83 -24.73 8.62
N GLU A 567 -23.07 -24.92 7.52
CA GLU A 567 -22.15 -26.02 7.33
C GLU A 567 -20.79 -25.48 6.82
N LEU A 568 -19.70 -26.17 7.18
CA LEU A 568 -18.37 -25.86 6.71
C LEU A 568 -17.96 -26.82 5.60
N VAL A 569 -17.54 -26.27 4.48
CA VAL A 569 -17.08 -27.02 3.30
C VAL A 569 -15.58 -26.87 3.14
N PRO A 570 -14.80 -27.95 3.29
CA PRO A 570 -13.37 -27.90 3.05
C PRO A 570 -13.07 -27.83 1.55
N VAL A 571 -12.15 -26.94 1.20
CA VAL A 571 -11.56 -26.79 -0.14
C VAL A 571 -10.06 -27.00 0.01
N ARG A 572 -9.52 -28.04 -0.60
CA ARG A 572 -8.08 -28.35 -0.58
C ARG A 572 -7.43 -27.81 -1.84
N PHE A 573 -6.46 -26.95 -1.66
CA PHE A 573 -5.56 -26.45 -2.70
C PHE A 573 -4.24 -27.20 -2.62
N HIS A 574 -3.67 -27.54 -3.77
CA HIS A 574 -2.34 -28.17 -3.85
C HIS A 574 -1.59 -27.64 -5.06
N ALA A 575 -0.27 -27.62 -4.96
CA ALA A 575 0.60 -27.17 -6.03
C ALA A 575 1.91 -27.99 -6.06
N ASP A 576 2.31 -28.38 -7.26
CA ASP A 576 3.65 -28.93 -7.55
C ASP A 576 4.40 -27.93 -8.46
N PRO A 577 5.24 -27.05 -7.89
CA PRO A 577 5.88 -25.99 -8.63
C PRO A 577 6.86 -26.48 -9.74
N ALA A 578 7.30 -27.74 -9.69
CA ALA A 578 8.11 -28.32 -10.75
C ALA A 578 7.35 -28.54 -12.07
N GLN A 579 6.00 -28.48 -12.01
CA GLN A 579 5.13 -28.64 -13.18
C GLN A 579 4.61 -27.30 -13.72
N PHE A 580 4.92 -26.16 -13.08
CA PHE A 580 4.44 -24.85 -13.53
C PHE A 580 4.97 -24.54 -14.93
N ASP A 581 4.05 -24.24 -15.86
CA ASP A 581 4.37 -23.93 -17.26
C ASP A 581 4.27 -22.42 -17.57
N ARG A 582 3.93 -21.61 -16.57
CA ARG A 582 3.79 -20.15 -16.62
C ARG A 582 2.73 -19.71 -17.63
N THR A 583 1.59 -20.36 -17.60
CA THR A 583 0.45 -19.98 -18.42
C THR A 583 -0.13 -18.68 -17.91
N GLY A 584 -0.03 -17.62 -18.69
CA GLY A 584 -0.64 -16.32 -18.36
C GLY A 584 -2.11 -16.28 -18.73
N ASP A 585 -2.83 -15.29 -18.14
CA ASP A 585 -4.20 -14.97 -18.53
C ASP A 585 -4.26 -14.60 -20.05
N PRO A 586 -5.06 -15.30 -20.86
CA PRO A 586 -5.12 -15.10 -22.30
C PRO A 586 -5.73 -13.75 -22.73
N LEU A 587 -6.35 -13.01 -21.81
CA LEU A 587 -6.90 -11.67 -22.07
C LEU A 587 -5.92 -10.55 -21.79
N THR A 588 -4.78 -10.86 -21.15
CA THR A 588 -3.74 -9.91 -20.81
C THR A 588 -2.68 -9.88 -21.92
N PRO A 589 -2.38 -8.73 -22.52
CA PRO A 589 -1.38 -8.66 -23.59
C PRO A 589 0.03 -8.86 -23.05
N ALA A 590 0.85 -9.63 -23.77
CA ALA A 590 2.25 -9.88 -23.40
C ALA A 590 3.16 -8.63 -23.57
N LYS A 591 2.70 -7.63 -24.29
CA LYS A 591 3.42 -6.37 -24.55
C LYS A 591 2.55 -5.18 -24.28
N LEU A 592 3.13 -4.13 -23.74
CA LEU A 592 2.55 -2.80 -23.59
C LEU A 592 3.44 -1.79 -24.33
N ASN A 593 2.88 -0.97 -25.21
CA ASN A 593 3.62 0.00 -26.00
C ASN A 593 4.84 -0.60 -26.72
N ASP A 594 4.66 -1.78 -27.34
CA ASP A 594 5.67 -2.59 -28.03
C ASP A 594 6.83 -3.13 -27.14
N ARG A 595 6.79 -2.92 -25.83
CA ARG A 595 7.74 -3.46 -24.86
C ARG A 595 7.17 -4.68 -24.16
N ALA A 596 8.00 -5.68 -23.88
CA ALA A 596 7.66 -6.82 -23.07
C ALA A 596 7.29 -6.35 -21.65
N ARG A 597 6.20 -6.86 -21.09
CA ARG A 597 5.72 -6.55 -19.76
C ARG A 597 6.12 -7.60 -18.75
N SER A 598 6.31 -7.19 -17.50
CA SER A 598 6.43 -8.09 -16.38
C SER A 598 5.09 -8.77 -16.08
N TRP A 599 5.12 -9.99 -15.56
CA TRP A 599 3.97 -10.85 -15.45
C TRP A 599 3.79 -11.35 -14.01
N VAL A 600 2.53 -11.55 -13.61
CA VAL A 600 2.15 -12.39 -12.47
C VAL A 600 1.31 -13.56 -12.97
N TYR A 601 1.60 -14.76 -12.48
CA TYR A 601 0.89 -15.98 -12.89
C TYR A 601 -0.27 -16.23 -11.94
N GLU A 602 -1.44 -15.83 -12.38
CA GLU A 602 -2.70 -15.93 -11.65
C GLU A 602 -3.29 -17.33 -11.81
N VAL A 603 -3.77 -17.89 -10.72
CA VAL A 603 -4.70 -19.02 -10.73
C VAL A 603 -5.99 -18.56 -10.09
N SER A 604 -7.09 -18.65 -10.81
CA SER A 604 -8.35 -18.12 -10.34
C SER A 604 -9.59 -18.84 -10.90
N GLY A 605 -10.68 -18.70 -10.20
CA GLY A 605 -11.97 -19.29 -10.55
C GLY A 605 -12.96 -19.22 -9.39
N LYS A 606 -13.91 -20.15 -9.38
CA LYS A 606 -15.03 -20.14 -8.41
C LYS A 606 -15.34 -21.53 -7.89
N ILE A 607 -15.52 -21.66 -6.60
CA ILE A 607 -16.20 -22.81 -6.00
C ILE A 607 -17.71 -22.57 -6.15
N VAL A 608 -18.39 -23.51 -6.75
CA VAL A 608 -19.80 -23.41 -7.13
C VAL A 608 -20.63 -24.32 -6.28
N LEU A 609 -21.69 -23.76 -5.70
CA LEU A 609 -22.76 -24.48 -5.02
C LEU A 609 -24.01 -24.30 -5.89
N ALA A 610 -24.56 -25.41 -6.42
CA ALA A 610 -25.69 -25.34 -7.34
C ALA A 610 -26.76 -26.38 -7.01
N ASN A 611 -28.02 -25.98 -7.24
CA ASN A 611 -29.19 -26.86 -7.27
C ASN A 611 -30.11 -26.46 -8.44
N ASP A 612 -31.32 -27.00 -8.49
CA ASP A 612 -32.25 -26.71 -9.60
C ASP A 612 -32.69 -25.24 -9.71
N THR A 613 -32.58 -24.47 -8.62
CA THR A 613 -33.11 -23.11 -8.51
C THR A 613 -32.05 -22.05 -8.28
N GLU A 614 -30.95 -22.42 -7.64
CA GLU A 614 -29.91 -21.49 -7.20
C GLU A 614 -28.52 -21.93 -7.64
N LYS A 615 -27.67 -20.94 -7.87
CA LYS A 615 -26.25 -21.14 -8.16
C LYS A 615 -25.46 -20.04 -7.46
N LEU A 616 -24.75 -20.42 -6.40
CA LEU A 616 -23.87 -19.54 -5.63
C LEU A 616 -22.43 -19.77 -6.06
N ARG A 617 -21.61 -18.74 -5.99
CA ARG A 617 -20.20 -18.79 -6.36
C ARG A 617 -19.33 -18.12 -5.31
N VAL A 618 -18.29 -18.80 -4.88
CA VAL A 618 -17.25 -18.25 -4.00
C VAL A 618 -15.97 -18.16 -4.82
N PRO A 619 -15.49 -16.97 -5.14
CA PRO A 619 -14.25 -16.81 -5.91
C PRO A 619 -13.03 -17.31 -5.12
N TYR A 620 -12.07 -17.90 -5.83
CA TYR A 620 -10.73 -18.17 -5.32
C TYR A 620 -9.68 -17.49 -6.21
N HIS A 621 -8.55 -17.15 -5.61
CA HIS A 621 -7.45 -16.48 -6.29
C HIS A 621 -6.13 -16.77 -5.60
N ALA A 622 -5.10 -17.04 -6.39
CA ALA A 622 -3.70 -17.11 -5.98
C ALA A 622 -2.81 -16.56 -7.08
N LEU A 623 -1.67 -16.02 -6.70
CA LEU A 623 -0.56 -15.83 -7.60
C LEU A 623 0.47 -16.91 -7.29
N VAL A 624 0.92 -17.65 -8.30
CA VAL A 624 1.82 -18.77 -8.09
C VAL A 624 3.09 -18.62 -8.91
N ARG A 625 4.22 -18.97 -8.33
CA ARG A 625 5.51 -19.05 -9.04
C ARG A 625 6.39 -20.16 -8.51
N ALA A 626 7.15 -20.79 -9.40
CA ALA A 626 8.25 -21.65 -9.00
C ALA A 626 9.37 -20.80 -8.40
N ALA A 627 9.90 -21.23 -7.28
CA ALA A 627 10.94 -20.52 -6.55
C ALA A 627 12.14 -21.45 -6.26
N ALA A 628 13.17 -20.87 -5.66
CA ALA A 628 14.35 -21.56 -5.18
C ALA A 628 14.64 -21.22 -3.71
N THR A 629 15.56 -21.96 -3.10
CA THR A 629 16.13 -21.67 -1.78
C THR A 629 17.66 -21.67 -1.85
N LYS A 630 18.20 -21.21 -2.98
CA LYS A 630 19.63 -21.18 -3.24
C LYS A 630 20.33 -20.20 -2.31
N HIS A 631 21.40 -20.63 -1.67
CA HIS A 631 22.22 -19.80 -0.78
C HIS A 631 23.65 -20.32 -0.75
N THR A 632 24.61 -19.49 -0.36
CA THR A 632 25.96 -19.96 -0.07
C THR A 632 26.10 -20.37 1.39
N THR A 633 26.85 -21.42 1.65
CA THR A 633 27.26 -21.84 3.00
C THR A 633 28.51 -21.10 3.47
N GLU A 634 29.19 -20.42 2.56
CA GLU A 634 30.42 -19.69 2.82
C GLU A 634 30.12 -18.24 3.14
N SER A 635 30.20 -17.81 4.39
CA SER A 635 30.10 -16.41 4.79
C SER A 635 31.41 -15.65 4.61
N ARG A 636 32.53 -16.39 4.38
CA ARG A 636 33.87 -15.84 4.28
C ARG A 636 34.79 -16.74 3.45
N ILE A 637 35.68 -16.12 2.65
CA ILE A 637 36.64 -16.80 1.79
C ILE A 637 38.01 -16.16 1.97
N ALA A 638 38.99 -16.92 2.41
CA ALA A 638 40.39 -16.50 2.44
C ALA A 638 41.00 -16.47 1.03
N LEU A 639 41.45 -15.28 0.59
CA LEU A 639 42.01 -15.12 -0.74
C LEU A 639 43.48 -15.57 -0.80
N PRO A 640 43.88 -16.43 -1.76
CA PRO A 640 45.26 -16.81 -1.96
C PRO A 640 46.12 -15.57 -2.30
N ASN A 641 47.39 -15.58 -1.89
CA ASN A 641 48.32 -14.46 -2.03
C ASN A 641 48.73 -14.22 -3.51
N ARG A 642 47.77 -13.80 -4.32
CA ARG A 642 47.91 -13.42 -5.75
C ARG A 642 47.16 -12.10 -5.99
N ASN A 643 47.66 -11.29 -6.93
CA ASN A 643 47.01 -9.99 -7.22
C ASN A 643 45.60 -10.16 -7.79
N LEU A 644 45.43 -11.11 -8.72
CA LEU A 644 44.13 -11.46 -9.28
C LEU A 644 43.79 -12.88 -8.88
N VAL A 645 42.64 -13.08 -8.27
CA VAL A 645 42.16 -14.37 -7.77
C VAL A 645 40.86 -14.74 -8.50
N SER A 646 40.80 -15.93 -9.06
CA SER A 646 39.54 -16.49 -9.58
C SER A 646 38.89 -17.30 -8.45
N LEU A 647 37.64 -17.03 -8.18
CA LEU A 647 36.78 -17.72 -7.21
C LEU A 647 35.67 -18.45 -7.94
N GLU A 648 35.24 -19.55 -7.37
CA GLU A 648 34.09 -20.32 -7.79
C GLU A 648 33.16 -20.49 -6.58
N LEU A 649 32.02 -19.85 -6.58
CA LEU A 649 31.03 -19.91 -5.52
C LEU A 649 29.96 -20.94 -5.92
N SER A 650 29.72 -21.91 -5.07
CA SER A 650 28.66 -22.90 -5.25
C SER A 650 27.48 -22.57 -4.33
N LEU A 651 26.26 -22.64 -4.86
CA LEU A 651 25.06 -22.42 -4.11
C LEU A 651 24.35 -23.73 -3.80
N GLU A 652 23.98 -23.92 -2.57
CA GLU A 652 23.20 -25.08 -2.11
C GLU A 652 21.71 -24.72 -2.06
N GLY A 653 20.84 -25.69 -1.83
CA GLY A 653 19.39 -25.52 -1.72
C GLY A 653 18.61 -26.01 -2.94
N ASP A 654 17.32 -26.17 -2.74
CA ASP A 654 16.38 -26.69 -3.74
C ASP A 654 16.02 -25.60 -4.77
N SER A 655 15.57 -26.02 -5.95
CA SER A 655 14.96 -25.15 -6.93
C SER A 655 13.87 -25.89 -7.70
N ALA A 656 12.66 -25.37 -7.62
CA ALA A 656 11.58 -25.74 -8.53
C ALA A 656 11.67 -24.94 -9.85
N HIS A 657 12.33 -23.79 -9.84
CA HIS A 657 12.53 -22.98 -11.04
C HIS A 657 13.65 -23.59 -11.90
N PRO A 658 13.45 -23.77 -13.22
CA PRO A 658 14.44 -24.44 -14.07
C PRO A 658 15.75 -23.66 -14.20
N LYS A 659 15.71 -22.34 -14.08
CA LYS A 659 16.87 -21.44 -14.17
C LYS A 659 16.75 -20.30 -13.16
N PRO A 660 17.02 -20.55 -11.87
CA PRO A 660 16.99 -19.49 -10.87
C PRO A 660 18.13 -18.50 -11.11
N LEU A 661 17.79 -17.19 -11.08
CA LEU A 661 18.76 -16.12 -11.33
C LEU A 661 19.32 -15.58 -10.02
N VAL A 662 20.63 -15.37 -10.02
CA VAL A 662 21.36 -14.66 -8.96
C VAL A 662 22.24 -13.60 -9.59
N SER A 663 22.34 -12.42 -8.99
CA SER A 663 23.24 -11.34 -9.43
C SER A 663 24.36 -11.11 -8.42
N VAL A 664 25.53 -10.71 -8.92
CA VAL A 664 26.78 -10.63 -8.16
C VAL A 664 27.31 -9.21 -8.19
N PHE A 665 27.64 -8.69 -6.99
CA PHE A 665 28.13 -7.32 -6.82
C PHE A 665 29.30 -7.27 -5.83
N GLU A 666 30.06 -6.23 -5.92
CA GLU A 666 30.86 -5.75 -4.81
C GLU A 666 29.94 -5.09 -3.80
N LEU A 667 29.99 -5.54 -2.53
CA LEU A 667 29.21 -4.95 -1.45
C LEU A 667 29.71 -3.51 -1.22
N ALA A 668 28.81 -2.54 -1.37
CA ALA A 668 29.09 -1.14 -1.06
C ALA A 668 28.77 -0.82 0.40
N GLY A 669 27.69 -1.38 0.94
CA GLY A 669 27.33 -1.18 2.35
C GLY A 669 26.18 -2.04 2.81
N VAL A 670 25.99 -2.05 4.13
CA VAL A 670 24.85 -2.66 4.81
C VAL A 670 24.16 -1.60 5.66
N SER A 671 22.83 -1.69 5.75
CA SER A 671 22.02 -0.89 6.66
C SER A 671 21.36 -1.80 7.68
N PRO A 672 21.44 -1.50 8.98
CA PRO A 672 20.78 -2.30 10.00
C PRO A 672 19.27 -2.26 9.83
N ARG A 673 18.62 -3.42 9.88
CA ARG A 673 17.16 -3.51 9.81
C ARG A 673 16.48 -2.58 10.82
N ASN A 674 15.54 -1.77 10.36
CA ASN A 674 14.76 -0.89 11.21
C ASN A 674 13.59 -1.64 11.86
N ASN A 675 13.82 -2.23 13.04
CA ASN A 675 12.80 -2.99 13.78
C ASN A 675 11.64 -2.13 14.34
N LEU A 676 11.62 -0.83 14.06
CA LEU A 676 10.50 0.06 14.43
C LEU A 676 9.44 0.13 13.33
N LEU A 677 9.74 -0.36 12.12
CA LEU A 677 8.79 -0.45 11.03
C LEU A 677 7.86 -1.64 11.26
N THR A 678 6.58 -1.43 11.11
CA THR A 678 5.54 -2.44 11.38
C THR A 678 4.65 -2.70 10.19
N ASP A 679 4.61 -1.79 9.22
CA ASP A 679 3.83 -2.00 8.01
C ASP A 679 4.68 -2.57 6.87
N ALA A 680 4.05 -3.37 5.99
CA ALA A 680 4.72 -4.08 4.94
C ALA A 680 5.32 -3.14 3.88
N ALA A 681 4.70 -2.00 3.64
CA ALA A 681 5.17 -1.03 2.67
C ALA A 681 6.45 -0.33 3.14
N ASP A 682 6.51 0.11 4.39
CA ASP A 682 7.72 0.70 4.97
C ASP A 682 8.85 -0.34 5.09
N ILE A 683 8.52 -1.59 5.50
CA ILE A 683 9.50 -2.70 5.55
C ILE A 683 10.05 -3.00 4.15
N SER A 684 9.25 -2.88 3.10
CA SER A 684 9.71 -3.08 1.72
C SER A 684 10.66 -1.99 1.23
N ALA A 685 10.74 -0.86 1.92
CA ALA A 685 11.64 0.25 1.65
C ALA A 685 12.85 0.34 2.61
N ASP A 686 12.93 -0.53 3.62
CA ASP A 686 14.04 -0.63 4.58
C ASP A 686 15.21 -1.38 3.93
N VAL A 687 16.30 -0.70 3.63
CA VAL A 687 17.48 -1.26 2.94
C VAL A 687 18.28 -2.14 3.90
N LEU A 688 18.63 -3.34 3.51
CA LEU A 688 19.54 -4.23 4.25
C LEU A 688 20.97 -4.18 3.73
N ALA A 689 21.10 -4.18 2.40
CA ALA A 689 22.41 -4.14 1.75
C ALA A 689 22.28 -3.50 0.37
N PHE A 690 23.37 -2.89 -0.08
CA PHE A 690 23.48 -2.36 -1.43
C PHE A 690 24.88 -2.63 -1.99
N GLY A 691 24.95 -2.73 -3.30
CA GLY A 691 26.19 -3.07 -3.99
C GLY A 691 26.31 -2.35 -5.33
N VAL A 692 27.49 -2.45 -5.92
CA VAL A 692 27.80 -1.89 -7.21
C VAL A 692 28.69 -2.85 -8.02
N ALA A 693 28.52 -2.85 -9.32
CA ALA A 693 29.38 -3.60 -10.24
C ALA A 693 29.60 -2.80 -11.52
N SER A 694 30.73 -3.02 -12.16
CA SER A 694 31.11 -2.42 -13.44
C SER A 694 31.57 -3.51 -14.40
N ASP A 695 31.13 -3.47 -15.65
CA ASP A 695 31.61 -4.34 -16.72
C ASP A 695 32.85 -3.79 -17.46
N TYR A 696 33.51 -2.76 -16.92
CA TYR A 696 34.75 -2.17 -17.47
C TYR A 696 35.85 -3.21 -17.77
N PRO A 697 36.09 -4.23 -16.91
CA PRO A 697 37.08 -5.27 -17.24
C PRO A 697 36.81 -6.02 -18.56
N GLN A 698 35.58 -5.97 -19.05
CA GLN A 698 35.14 -6.61 -20.30
C GLN A 698 35.10 -5.61 -21.45
N SER A 699 34.54 -4.41 -21.24
CA SER A 699 34.40 -3.37 -22.25
C SER A 699 35.75 -2.74 -22.60
N GLY A 700 36.63 -2.56 -21.62
CA GLY A 700 37.91 -1.89 -21.75
C GLY A 700 37.83 -0.40 -22.09
N SER A 701 36.62 0.18 -22.02
CA SER A 701 36.37 1.61 -22.31
C SER A 701 35.24 2.11 -21.41
N VAL A 702 35.44 3.26 -20.76
CA VAL A 702 34.42 3.90 -19.92
C VAL A 702 33.16 4.24 -20.72
N ALA A 703 33.33 4.62 -21.99
CA ALA A 703 32.19 4.95 -22.85
C ALA A 703 31.27 3.77 -23.15
N GLU A 704 31.80 2.52 -23.15
CA GLU A 704 31.05 1.28 -23.38
C GLU A 704 30.65 0.58 -22.07
N THR A 705 31.14 1.05 -20.92
CA THR A 705 30.88 0.48 -19.61
C THR A 705 29.45 0.73 -19.15
N THR A 706 28.85 -0.34 -18.58
CA THR A 706 27.61 -0.25 -17.80
C THR A 706 27.92 -0.44 -16.32
N VAL A 707 27.36 0.43 -15.51
CA VAL A 707 27.38 0.31 -14.05
C VAL A 707 26.04 -0.30 -13.62
N TYR A 708 26.10 -1.25 -12.71
CA TYR A 708 24.96 -1.95 -12.15
C TYR A 708 24.90 -1.67 -10.64
N PHE A 709 23.76 -1.20 -10.17
CA PHE A 709 23.53 -0.98 -8.75
C PHE A 709 22.58 -2.04 -8.21
N ALA A 710 22.89 -2.56 -7.03
CA ALA A 710 22.13 -3.56 -6.31
C ALA A 710 21.46 -2.94 -5.10
N ILE A 711 20.19 -3.29 -4.84
CA ILE A 711 19.46 -2.95 -3.63
C ILE A 711 18.79 -4.22 -3.11
N ALA A 712 18.97 -4.51 -1.82
CA ALA A 712 18.26 -5.55 -1.10
C ALA A 712 17.53 -4.96 0.09
N ASN A 713 16.23 -5.21 0.20
CA ASN A 713 15.36 -4.65 1.24
C ASN A 713 14.91 -5.71 2.25
N ALA A 714 14.45 -5.26 3.41
CA ALA A 714 14.02 -6.11 4.52
C ALA A 714 12.72 -6.88 4.27
N GLY A 715 11.92 -6.44 3.29
CA GLY A 715 10.68 -7.10 2.89
C GLY A 715 10.38 -6.92 1.40
N PRO A 716 9.49 -7.76 0.85
CA PRO A 716 9.12 -7.66 -0.56
C PRO A 716 8.19 -6.46 -0.80
N TRP A 717 8.47 -5.70 -1.87
CA TRP A 717 7.46 -4.86 -2.49
C TRP A 717 6.54 -5.72 -3.37
N THR A 718 5.28 -5.37 -3.47
CA THR A 718 4.33 -6.07 -4.37
C THR A 718 4.53 -5.68 -5.82
N ASN A 719 4.79 -4.40 -6.06
CA ASN A 719 4.98 -3.82 -7.38
C ASN A 719 6.10 -2.77 -7.27
N PRO A 720 7.17 -2.82 -8.09
CA PRO A 720 8.27 -1.86 -8.05
C PRO A 720 7.90 -0.52 -8.71
N HIS A 721 6.67 -0.08 -8.51
CA HIS A 721 6.17 1.19 -9.00
C HIS A 721 6.44 2.29 -7.98
N SER A 722 6.93 3.45 -8.42
CA SER A 722 7.26 4.59 -7.58
C SER A 722 6.12 5.10 -6.68
N PHE A 723 4.86 4.74 -6.94
CA PHE A 723 3.73 5.06 -6.05
C PHE A 723 3.64 4.15 -4.81
N LEU A 724 4.25 2.96 -4.84
CA LEU A 724 4.25 2.00 -3.74
C LEU A 724 5.61 1.88 -3.07
N TYR A 725 6.68 1.91 -3.86
CA TYR A 725 8.06 1.82 -3.44
C TYR A 725 8.93 2.65 -4.39
N ASP A 726 9.64 3.64 -3.88
CA ASP A 726 10.41 4.58 -4.71
C ASP A 726 11.89 4.61 -4.29
N PRO A 727 12.73 3.72 -4.85
CA PRO A 727 14.16 3.71 -4.62
C PRO A 727 14.87 4.72 -5.51
N HIS A 728 15.72 5.54 -4.90
CA HIS A 728 16.60 6.49 -5.58
C HIS A 728 18.07 6.18 -5.28
N LEU A 729 18.86 5.97 -6.32
CA LEU A 729 20.30 6.04 -6.23
C LEU A 729 20.71 7.47 -6.53
N GLN A 730 21.19 8.16 -5.52
CA GLN A 730 21.67 9.54 -5.61
C GLN A 730 23.16 9.53 -5.91
N ILE A 731 23.58 10.20 -7.01
CA ILE A 731 24.93 10.14 -7.56
C ILE A 731 25.49 11.57 -7.68
N ASP A 732 26.67 11.78 -7.09
CA ASP A 732 27.49 13.00 -7.18
C ASP A 732 28.73 12.67 -8.00
N THR A 733 28.85 13.24 -9.19
CA THR A 733 29.92 12.95 -10.15
C THR A 733 31.01 13.98 -10.16
N ASP A 734 30.87 15.15 -9.51
CA ASP A 734 31.87 16.21 -9.42
C ASP A 734 32.35 16.45 -7.98
N PHE A 735 31.91 15.69 -7.01
CA PHE A 735 32.30 15.65 -5.59
C PHE A 735 32.10 17.00 -4.87
N ASN A 736 31.09 17.76 -5.30
CA ASN A 736 30.75 19.02 -4.66
C ASN A 736 29.76 18.87 -3.50
N GLY A 737 29.29 17.67 -3.21
CA GLY A 737 28.33 17.32 -2.17
C GLY A 737 26.86 17.52 -2.60
N TRP A 738 26.60 17.95 -3.84
CA TRP A 738 25.27 18.02 -4.42
C TRP A 738 25.06 16.85 -5.39
N ILE A 739 23.85 16.34 -5.42
CA ILE A 739 23.49 15.23 -6.30
C ILE A 739 23.29 15.74 -7.73
N ASP A 740 24.05 15.18 -8.67
CA ASP A 740 23.96 15.47 -10.11
C ASP A 740 22.93 14.61 -10.83
N HIS A 741 22.80 13.35 -10.38
CA HIS A 741 21.94 12.36 -10.99
C HIS A 741 21.19 11.57 -9.93
N GLU A 742 19.95 11.21 -10.26
CA GLU A 742 19.19 10.20 -9.54
C GLU A 742 18.84 9.05 -10.50
N LEU A 743 19.11 7.83 -10.11
CA LEU A 743 18.70 6.63 -10.83
C LEU A 743 17.57 5.99 -10.04
N ALA A 744 16.42 5.76 -10.67
CA ALA A 744 15.22 5.25 -10.02
C ALA A 744 14.55 4.14 -10.82
N SER A 745 13.76 3.31 -10.16
CA SER A 745 12.82 2.40 -10.82
C SER A 745 11.57 3.18 -11.26
N CYS A 746 11.11 2.96 -12.47
CA CYS A 746 9.87 3.56 -12.97
C CYS A 746 9.15 2.65 -13.95
N SER A 747 7.82 2.76 -13.99
CA SER A 747 7.06 2.12 -15.06
C SER A 747 7.11 2.94 -16.35
N ASN A 748 7.11 2.27 -17.50
CA ASN A 748 7.17 2.91 -18.81
C ASN A 748 5.94 3.81 -19.10
N GLY A 749 4.76 3.47 -18.59
CA GLY A 749 3.54 4.27 -18.72
C GLY A 749 3.55 5.57 -17.93
N GLY A 750 4.41 5.68 -16.90
CA GLY A 750 4.70 6.94 -16.20
C GLY A 750 5.51 7.95 -17.02
N PHE A 751 5.99 7.53 -18.20
CA PHE A 751 6.89 8.28 -19.05
C PHE A 751 6.20 8.78 -20.32
N ILE A 752 5.99 10.08 -20.46
CA ILE A 752 5.69 10.71 -21.74
C ILE A 752 6.93 11.47 -22.20
N LYS A 753 7.50 11.04 -23.29
CA LYS A 753 8.78 11.46 -23.85
C LYS A 753 8.94 12.97 -24.12
N ASP A 754 7.85 13.71 -24.27
CA ASP A 754 7.91 15.09 -24.76
C ASP A 754 7.31 16.15 -23.80
N ASP A 755 6.71 15.78 -22.67
CA ASP A 755 6.02 16.76 -21.82
C ASP A 755 6.23 16.58 -20.30
N LEU A 756 7.16 15.75 -19.84
CA LEU A 756 7.54 15.63 -18.39
C LEU A 756 6.35 15.56 -17.41
N THR A 757 5.16 15.35 -17.91
CA THR A 757 3.99 15.03 -17.10
C THR A 757 3.97 13.53 -16.92
N VAL A 758 4.18 13.08 -15.70
CA VAL A 758 3.82 11.72 -15.31
C VAL A 758 2.36 11.53 -15.71
N SER A 759 2.10 10.81 -16.80
CA SER A 759 0.74 10.39 -17.08
C SER A 759 0.38 9.43 -15.94
N GLY A 760 -0.70 9.67 -15.22
CA GLY A 760 -1.11 8.86 -14.08
C GLY A 760 -1.53 7.42 -14.45
N TYR A 761 -0.90 6.83 -15.47
CA TYR A 761 -1.12 5.48 -15.97
C TYR A 761 0.21 4.73 -15.96
N ALA A 762 0.53 4.18 -14.80
CA ALA A 762 1.57 3.18 -14.66
C ALA A 762 1.27 1.97 -15.58
N ASP A 763 2.30 1.31 -16.05
CA ASP A 763 2.20 0.02 -16.73
C ASP A 763 3.18 -1.00 -16.13
N ASP A 764 3.01 -2.29 -16.46
CA ASP A 764 3.85 -3.36 -15.92
C ASP A 764 5.15 -3.56 -16.72
N VAL A 765 5.69 -2.49 -17.30
CA VAL A 765 7.01 -2.45 -17.92
C VAL A 765 7.93 -1.62 -17.05
N PHE A 766 8.81 -2.25 -16.30
CA PHE A 766 9.69 -1.59 -15.34
C PHE A 766 11.06 -1.31 -15.91
N LEU A 767 11.52 -0.08 -15.73
CA LEU A 767 12.74 0.48 -16.32
C LEU A 767 13.61 1.12 -15.24
N SER A 768 14.91 1.08 -15.47
CA SER A 768 15.88 1.95 -14.82
C SER A 768 15.88 3.31 -15.51
N ILE A 769 15.70 4.39 -14.77
CA ILE A 769 15.53 5.75 -15.29
C ILE A 769 16.52 6.69 -14.65
N LEU A 770 17.28 7.39 -15.49
CA LEU A 770 18.21 8.41 -15.08
C LEU A 770 17.56 9.80 -15.12
N ILE A 771 17.62 10.51 -14.00
CA ILE A 771 17.13 11.86 -13.80
C ILE A 771 18.32 12.78 -13.54
N ARG A 772 18.50 13.83 -14.33
CA ARG A 772 19.50 14.87 -14.06
C ARG A 772 18.99 15.89 -13.05
N VAL A 773 19.86 16.30 -12.14
CA VAL A 773 19.59 17.30 -11.07
C VAL A 773 20.60 18.47 -11.23
N PRO A 774 20.21 19.77 -11.13
CA PRO A 774 18.86 20.25 -10.87
C PRO A 774 17.94 20.09 -12.09
N ARG A 775 16.70 19.82 -11.83
CA ARG A 775 15.67 19.57 -12.84
C ARG A 775 15.38 20.73 -13.82
N ALA A 776 16.11 21.83 -13.74
CA ALA A 776 15.97 22.99 -14.66
C ALA A 776 16.46 22.69 -16.09
N GLU A 777 17.39 21.75 -16.25
CA GLU A 777 17.86 21.21 -17.53
C GLU A 777 17.41 19.78 -17.74
N ARG A 778 16.12 19.53 -17.61
CA ARG A 778 15.46 18.23 -17.55
C ARG A 778 15.90 17.29 -18.68
N GLY A 779 16.72 16.31 -18.32
CA GLY A 779 16.92 15.11 -19.11
C GLY A 779 16.46 13.90 -18.31
N LEU A 780 15.32 13.31 -18.69
CA LEU A 780 14.94 11.98 -18.27
C LEU A 780 15.38 11.02 -19.37
N ALA A 781 16.05 9.95 -19.02
CA ALA A 781 16.48 8.92 -19.97
C ALA A 781 16.16 7.53 -19.43
N ASP A 782 15.49 6.75 -20.26
CA ASP A 782 15.40 5.30 -20.10
C ASP A 782 16.78 4.72 -20.39
N VAL A 783 17.35 4.03 -19.40
CA VAL A 783 18.71 3.49 -19.51
C VAL A 783 18.75 1.96 -19.59
N GLY A 784 17.61 1.29 -19.37
CA GLY A 784 17.49 -0.15 -19.47
C GLY A 784 16.30 -0.75 -18.71
N TYR A 785 16.09 -2.04 -18.87
CA TYR A 785 15.11 -2.77 -18.07
C TYR A 785 15.59 -2.92 -16.62
N LEU A 786 14.65 -2.81 -15.69
CA LEU A 786 14.86 -3.24 -14.33
C LEU A 786 15.35 -4.70 -14.31
N ASN A 787 16.32 -5.02 -13.44
CA ASN A 787 16.93 -6.35 -13.40
C ASN A 787 17.57 -6.79 -14.74
N VAL A 788 18.07 -5.84 -15.53
CA VAL A 788 18.96 -6.01 -16.68
C VAL A 788 18.30 -6.52 -17.97
N PHE A 789 17.38 -7.48 -17.90
CA PHE A 789 16.81 -8.13 -19.08
C PHE A 789 15.37 -7.75 -19.36
N PRO A 790 14.94 -7.73 -20.64
CA PRO A 790 13.53 -7.74 -20.99
C PRO A 790 12.81 -8.94 -20.37
N PRO A 791 11.57 -8.79 -19.87
CA PRO A 791 10.85 -9.90 -19.22
C PRO A 791 10.55 -11.12 -20.10
N ASP A 792 10.67 -11.02 -21.42
CA ASP A 792 10.51 -12.12 -22.37
C ASP A 792 11.80 -12.94 -22.59
N GLU A 793 12.94 -12.46 -22.12
CA GLU A 793 14.22 -13.17 -22.21
C GLU A 793 14.50 -14.00 -20.93
N PHE A 794 14.28 -13.39 -19.77
CA PHE A 794 14.52 -14.04 -18.47
C PHE A 794 13.46 -13.62 -17.46
N ASP A 795 13.07 -14.57 -16.61
CA ASP A 795 12.23 -14.28 -15.48
C ASP A 795 13.07 -13.70 -14.34
N THR A 796 12.98 -12.39 -14.15
CA THR A 796 13.67 -11.65 -13.08
C THR A 796 12.76 -11.27 -11.92
N VAL A 797 11.49 -11.72 -11.97
CA VAL A 797 10.46 -11.56 -10.93
C VAL A 797 10.44 -10.18 -10.30
N PRO A 798 10.05 -9.13 -11.03
CA PRO A 798 10.00 -7.79 -10.44
C PRO A 798 8.84 -7.58 -9.47
N PHE A 799 7.77 -8.38 -9.55
CA PHE A 799 6.66 -8.36 -8.58
C PHE A 799 6.95 -9.25 -7.36
N ASN A 800 6.46 -8.83 -6.19
CA ASN A 800 6.60 -9.57 -4.93
C ASN A 800 8.06 -10.00 -4.67
N ASN A 801 8.97 -9.03 -4.73
CA ASN A 801 10.40 -9.24 -4.57
C ASN A 801 11.00 -8.19 -3.62
N SER A 802 12.18 -8.46 -3.07
CA SER A 802 12.92 -7.55 -2.19
C SER A 802 14.32 -7.22 -2.71
N VAL A 803 14.67 -7.69 -3.92
CA VAL A 803 15.99 -7.43 -4.54
C VAL A 803 15.82 -6.81 -5.92
N MET A 804 16.65 -5.81 -6.22
CA MET A 804 16.57 -5.00 -7.43
C MET A 804 17.95 -4.72 -8.00
N VAL A 805 18.04 -4.70 -9.33
CA VAL A 805 19.24 -4.26 -10.09
C VAL A 805 18.86 -3.12 -11.02
N LEU A 806 19.59 -2.01 -10.89
CA LEU A 806 19.42 -0.81 -11.71
C LEU A 806 20.67 -0.63 -12.59
N PRO A 807 20.60 -0.92 -13.90
CA PRO A 807 21.69 -0.65 -14.83
C PRO A 807 21.73 0.80 -15.29
N VAL A 808 22.94 1.35 -15.54
CA VAL A 808 23.14 2.64 -16.19
C VAL A 808 24.43 2.67 -17.01
N PRO A 809 24.42 3.09 -18.28
CA PRO A 809 25.66 3.30 -19.04
C PRO A 809 26.49 4.43 -18.43
N ALA A 810 27.78 4.20 -18.17
CA ALA A 810 28.69 5.15 -17.51
C ALA A 810 28.73 6.52 -18.23
N ARG A 811 28.72 6.53 -19.57
CA ARG A 811 28.66 7.77 -20.37
C ARG A 811 27.44 8.64 -20.09
N MET A 812 26.34 8.04 -19.61
CA MET A 812 25.12 8.81 -19.29
C MET A 812 25.23 9.53 -17.94
N LEU A 813 26.13 9.05 -17.07
CA LEU A 813 26.54 9.74 -15.84
C LEU A 813 27.58 10.85 -16.13
N GLY A 814 28.00 11.04 -17.39
CA GLY A 814 29.03 11.99 -17.77
C GLY A 814 30.43 11.51 -17.43
N LEU A 815 30.62 10.18 -17.26
CA LEU A 815 31.94 9.58 -17.07
C LEU A 815 32.64 9.37 -18.41
N ASP A 816 33.95 9.53 -18.42
CA ASP A 816 34.84 9.29 -19.55
C ASP A 816 36.21 8.79 -19.04
N GLU A 817 37.20 8.67 -19.92
CA GLU A 817 38.52 8.15 -19.57
C GLU A 817 39.35 9.08 -18.62
N GLU A 818 38.93 10.33 -18.43
CA GLU A 818 39.53 11.28 -17.49
C GLU A 818 38.76 11.38 -16.17
N LYS A 819 37.46 11.04 -16.19
CA LYS A 819 36.54 11.13 -15.07
C LYS A 819 35.87 9.74 -14.90
N THR A 820 36.43 8.89 -14.01
CA THR A 820 36.06 7.48 -13.88
C THR A 820 35.31 7.13 -12.60
N ASP A 821 35.24 8.07 -11.64
CA ASP A 821 34.69 7.84 -10.30
C ASP A 821 33.54 8.79 -9.97
N PHE A 822 32.72 8.38 -9.00
CA PHE A 822 31.60 9.13 -8.46
C PHE A 822 31.30 8.70 -7.02
N ASP A 823 30.59 9.55 -6.28
CA ASP A 823 30.00 9.20 -4.99
C ASP A 823 28.53 8.82 -5.19
N PHE A 824 28.03 7.77 -4.48
CA PHE A 824 26.64 7.38 -4.55
C PHE A 824 26.10 6.90 -3.19
N ARG A 825 24.79 6.95 -3.05
CA ARG A 825 24.05 6.38 -1.91
C ARG A 825 22.67 5.91 -2.35
N VAL A 826 22.05 5.08 -1.53
CA VAL A 826 20.64 4.69 -1.69
C VAL A 826 19.77 5.55 -0.78
N LEU A 827 18.70 6.07 -1.33
CA LEU A 827 17.59 6.71 -0.62
C LEU A 827 16.33 5.95 -1.00
N THR A 828 15.54 5.53 -0.02
CA THR A 828 14.25 4.89 -0.28
C THR A 828 13.11 5.72 0.30
N LEU A 829 12.06 5.85 -0.51
CA LEU A 829 10.83 6.53 -0.13
C LEU A 829 9.70 5.50 -0.06
N GLY A 830 8.82 5.64 0.93
CA GLY A 830 7.61 4.85 1.07
C GLY A 830 6.50 5.32 0.13
N ALA A 831 5.32 4.73 0.25
CA ALA A 831 4.22 4.89 -0.68
C ALA A 831 3.67 6.33 -0.80
N GLU A 832 3.17 6.68 -2.00
CA GLU A 832 2.56 7.98 -2.33
C GLU A 832 1.40 8.32 -1.40
N GLN A 833 0.56 7.35 -1.06
CA GLN A 833 -0.60 7.57 -0.19
C GLN A 833 -0.22 8.15 1.18
N TYR A 834 1.04 7.97 1.62
CA TYR A 834 1.60 8.54 2.85
C TYR A 834 2.49 9.76 2.58
N GLY A 835 2.52 10.28 1.36
CA GLY A 835 3.27 11.46 0.95
C GLY A 835 4.77 11.20 0.81
N TYR A 836 5.17 10.03 0.33
CA TYR A 836 6.56 9.64 0.07
C TYR A 836 7.48 9.85 1.29
N PRO A 837 7.22 9.20 2.43
CA PRO A 837 8.12 9.32 3.58
C PRO A 837 9.50 8.77 3.24
N GLU A 838 10.55 9.47 3.66
CA GLU A 838 11.90 8.89 3.65
C GLU A 838 11.94 7.74 4.68
N ILE A 839 12.26 6.55 4.22
CA ILE A 839 12.31 5.33 5.03
C ILE A 839 13.75 5.03 5.41
N ASP A 840 14.66 5.03 4.42
CA ASP A 840 16.07 4.78 4.66
C ASP A 840 16.96 5.66 3.78
N ARG A 841 18.17 5.93 4.27
CA ARG A 841 19.20 6.68 3.57
C ARG A 841 20.58 6.18 3.98
N THR A 842 21.33 5.63 3.05
CA THR A 842 22.67 5.13 3.31
C THR A 842 23.72 6.26 3.26
N GLU A 843 24.92 5.96 3.73
CA GLU A 843 26.07 6.85 3.59
C GLU A 843 26.55 6.94 2.13
N LEU A 844 27.24 8.04 1.78
CA LEU A 844 27.87 8.21 0.48
C LEU A 844 29.12 7.31 0.35
N ILE A 845 29.16 6.52 -0.73
CA ILE A 845 30.26 5.60 -1.04
C ILE A 845 30.89 6.02 -2.36
N ARG A 846 32.22 6.10 -2.38
CA ARG A 846 32.99 6.36 -3.62
C ARG A 846 33.20 5.08 -4.40
N TYR A 847 32.97 5.15 -5.71
CA TYR A 847 33.24 4.04 -6.65
C TYR A 847 33.90 4.53 -7.93
N ASP A 848 34.95 3.82 -8.37
CA ASP A 848 35.66 4.04 -9.64
C ASP A 848 35.34 2.90 -10.60
N VAL A 849 34.65 3.19 -11.70
CA VAL A 849 34.17 2.17 -12.66
C VAL A 849 35.30 1.39 -13.30
N THR A 850 36.52 1.93 -13.34
CA THR A 850 37.71 1.29 -13.91
C THR A 850 38.45 0.40 -12.93
N LYS A 851 38.05 0.47 -11.62
CA LYS A 851 38.75 -0.25 -10.52
C LYS A 851 37.78 -1.12 -9.69
N PRO A 852 36.90 -1.94 -10.28
CA PRO A 852 36.15 -2.87 -9.49
C PRO A 852 37.09 -3.87 -8.83
N VAL A 853 36.83 -4.20 -7.56
CA VAL A 853 37.58 -5.28 -6.87
C VAL A 853 36.97 -6.62 -7.19
N VAL A 854 35.63 -6.67 -7.24
CA VAL A 854 34.87 -7.88 -7.63
C VAL A 854 34.44 -7.73 -9.10
N HIS A 855 34.91 -8.64 -9.94
CA HIS A 855 34.60 -8.66 -11.37
C HIS A 855 33.53 -9.70 -11.67
N SER A 856 32.38 -9.28 -12.22
CA SER A 856 31.31 -10.15 -12.70
C SER A 856 31.53 -10.67 -14.14
N ALA A 857 32.76 -10.99 -14.51
CA ALA A 857 33.23 -11.15 -15.88
C ALA A 857 32.57 -12.29 -16.70
N PHE A 858 31.79 -13.17 -16.10
CA PHE A 858 31.32 -14.41 -16.76
C PHE A 858 29.81 -14.65 -16.57
N GLY A 859 29.04 -13.66 -16.17
CA GLY A 859 27.59 -13.75 -16.06
C GLY A 859 26.88 -13.94 -17.42
N ILE A 860 25.59 -14.16 -17.37
CA ILE A 860 24.74 -14.35 -18.57
C ILE A 860 24.87 -13.12 -19.48
N ASN A 861 25.25 -13.34 -20.74
CA ASN A 861 25.47 -12.28 -21.73
C ASN A 861 26.50 -11.21 -21.30
N GLY A 862 27.47 -11.56 -20.45
CA GLY A 862 28.45 -10.62 -19.93
C GLY A 862 27.94 -9.64 -18.88
N THR A 863 26.81 -9.93 -18.24
CA THR A 863 26.19 -9.10 -17.21
C THR A 863 26.50 -9.63 -15.80
N VAL A 864 25.94 -8.98 -14.79
CA VAL A 864 26.03 -9.38 -13.37
C VAL A 864 25.19 -10.61 -13.00
N MET A 865 24.37 -11.14 -13.93
CA MET A 865 23.44 -12.25 -13.70
C MET A 865 24.05 -13.61 -13.99
N TYR A 866 23.73 -14.59 -13.14
CA TYR A 866 24.19 -15.98 -13.24
C TYR A 866 23.01 -16.94 -13.04
N ASP A 867 23.17 -18.18 -13.55
CA ASP A 867 22.28 -19.29 -13.19
C ASP A 867 22.74 -19.85 -11.83
N ALA A 868 21.85 -19.79 -10.84
CA ALA A 868 22.16 -20.24 -9.49
C ALA A 868 22.27 -21.79 -9.36
N ASN A 869 21.97 -22.54 -10.41
CA ASN A 869 22.25 -23.99 -10.48
C ASN A 869 23.67 -24.30 -10.90
N GLU A 870 24.40 -23.34 -11.46
CA GLU A 870 25.77 -23.47 -11.91
C GLU A 870 26.73 -22.78 -10.93
N PRO A 871 27.98 -23.25 -10.80
CA PRO A 871 28.98 -22.53 -10.00
C PRO A 871 29.23 -21.11 -10.55
N ILE A 872 29.19 -20.14 -9.69
CA ILE A 872 29.39 -18.73 -10.03
C ILE A 872 30.89 -18.45 -10.09
N LYS A 873 31.38 -18.02 -11.25
CA LYS A 873 32.80 -17.69 -11.45
C LYS A 873 32.96 -16.18 -11.42
N ILE A 874 33.76 -15.72 -10.46
CA ILE A 874 34.12 -14.31 -10.31
C ILE A 874 35.64 -14.16 -10.24
N ALA A 875 36.13 -13.00 -10.62
CA ALA A 875 37.51 -12.61 -10.38
C ALA A 875 37.58 -11.51 -9.32
N VAL A 876 38.60 -11.59 -8.46
CA VAL A 876 38.82 -10.59 -7.39
C VAL A 876 40.22 -9.99 -7.55
N ASP A 877 40.31 -8.67 -7.70
CA ASP A 877 41.60 -7.96 -7.67
C ASP A 877 42.03 -7.69 -6.22
N ARG A 878 42.60 -8.74 -5.58
CA ARG A 878 43.18 -8.66 -4.25
C ARG A 878 44.32 -7.64 -4.17
N GLY A 879 45.09 -7.50 -5.26
CA GLY A 879 46.19 -6.54 -5.32
C GLY A 879 45.68 -5.07 -5.24
N LEU A 880 44.60 -4.76 -5.94
CA LEU A 880 43.93 -3.47 -5.87
C LEU A 880 43.36 -3.23 -4.47
N ALA A 881 42.61 -4.21 -3.92
CA ALA A 881 42.01 -4.10 -2.61
C ALA A 881 43.04 -3.77 -1.52
N LYS A 882 44.19 -4.47 -1.52
CA LYS A 882 45.29 -4.18 -0.60
C LYS A 882 45.92 -2.79 -0.78
N ARG A 883 46.15 -2.37 -2.03
CA ARG A 883 46.72 -1.05 -2.31
C ARG A 883 45.84 0.10 -1.83
N GLU A 884 44.52 -0.07 -1.94
CA GLU A 884 43.53 0.95 -1.56
C GLU A 884 43.00 0.78 -0.12
N GLY A 885 43.44 -0.25 0.61
CA GLY A 885 42.99 -0.52 1.98
C GLY A 885 41.51 -0.91 2.06
N ARG A 886 40.96 -1.49 0.97
CA ARG A 886 39.57 -1.91 0.89
C ARG A 886 39.39 -3.29 1.53
N ARG A 887 38.26 -3.50 2.19
CA ARG A 887 37.80 -4.81 2.68
C ARG A 887 36.66 -5.29 1.78
N PRO A 888 36.96 -6.05 0.73
CA PRO A 888 35.94 -6.42 -0.24
C PRO A 888 35.04 -7.54 0.32
N ALA A 889 33.78 -7.46 -0.06
CA ALA A 889 32.82 -8.54 0.12
C ALA A 889 31.99 -8.70 -1.16
N VAL A 890 31.52 -9.91 -1.39
CA VAL A 890 30.57 -10.22 -2.48
C VAL A 890 29.15 -10.13 -1.94
N LEU A 891 28.30 -9.39 -2.63
CA LEU A 891 26.86 -9.39 -2.42
C LEU A 891 26.21 -10.23 -3.52
N LEU A 892 25.45 -11.25 -3.12
CA LEU A 892 24.63 -12.07 -4.00
C LEU A 892 23.16 -11.69 -3.81
N LEU A 893 22.45 -11.36 -4.89
CA LEU A 893 21.02 -11.11 -4.86
C LEU A 893 20.28 -12.23 -5.58
N HIS A 894 19.42 -12.95 -4.87
CA HIS A 894 18.68 -14.11 -5.36
C HIS A 894 17.28 -13.70 -5.84
N HIS A 895 17.10 -13.50 -7.15
CA HIS A 895 15.85 -13.02 -7.73
C HIS A 895 14.69 -14.01 -7.57
N MET A 896 14.98 -15.31 -7.69
CA MET A 896 13.97 -16.36 -7.72
C MET A 896 13.74 -17.05 -6.37
N ASN A 897 14.52 -16.74 -5.35
CA ASN A 897 14.37 -17.38 -4.05
C ASN A 897 13.04 -16.99 -3.37
N THR A 898 12.63 -17.80 -2.39
CA THR A 898 11.65 -17.43 -1.37
C THR A 898 12.16 -16.26 -0.54
N ASP A 899 11.29 -15.59 0.21
CA ASP A 899 11.67 -14.37 0.93
C ASP A 899 12.70 -14.59 2.05
N GLU A 900 12.88 -15.83 2.50
CA GLU A 900 13.82 -16.17 3.58
C GLU A 900 15.31 -16.09 3.16
N HIS A 901 15.60 -16.16 1.84
CA HIS A 901 16.97 -16.23 1.32
C HIS A 901 17.16 -15.33 0.09
N LYS A 902 16.92 -14.02 0.25
CA LYS A 902 17.04 -13.08 -0.88
C LYS A 902 18.42 -12.53 -1.11
N LEU A 903 19.30 -12.56 -0.11
CA LEU A 903 20.68 -12.08 -0.22
C LEU A 903 21.65 -12.96 0.56
N ASP A 904 22.87 -13.07 0.05
CA ASP A 904 24.03 -13.55 0.78
C ASP A 904 25.16 -12.52 0.72
N ILE A 905 25.95 -12.45 1.79
CA ILE A 905 27.15 -11.62 1.85
C ILE A 905 28.33 -12.53 2.17
N VAL A 906 29.33 -12.55 1.28
CA VAL A 906 30.55 -13.32 1.43
C VAL A 906 31.73 -12.37 1.64
N GLN A 907 32.30 -12.35 2.83
CA GLN A 907 33.51 -11.56 3.12
C GLN A 907 34.73 -12.16 2.42
N LEU A 908 35.56 -11.31 1.82
CA LEU A 908 36.79 -11.74 1.15
C LEU A 908 38.00 -11.35 2.00
N ASP A 909 38.59 -12.32 2.63
CA ASP A 909 39.72 -12.10 3.51
C ASP A 909 41.03 -11.93 2.70
N LEU A 910 41.62 -10.75 2.81
CA LEU A 910 42.88 -10.41 2.12
C LEU A 910 44.13 -10.94 2.83
N ASP A 911 44.03 -11.27 4.08
CA ASP A 911 45.13 -11.77 4.91
C ASP A 911 44.76 -13.16 5.47
N ALA A 912 45.43 -14.18 4.93
CA ALA A 912 45.25 -15.57 5.37
C ALA A 912 45.70 -15.83 6.81
N ASP A 913 46.11 -14.78 7.51
CA ASP A 913 46.64 -14.80 8.88
C ASP A 913 45.61 -14.26 9.91
N ASP A 914 44.30 -14.18 9.55
CA ASP A 914 43.17 -13.78 10.43
C ASP A 914 42.17 -14.96 10.39
N ALA A 915 42.25 -15.86 11.39
CA ALA A 915 41.60 -17.18 11.35
C ALA A 915 40.08 -17.12 11.66
N ASP A 916 39.62 -16.13 12.43
CA ASP A 916 38.21 -15.98 12.81
C ASP A 916 37.57 -14.78 12.13
N ALA A 917 38.42 -13.96 11.54
CA ALA A 917 38.06 -12.90 10.63
C ALA A 917 37.29 -11.74 11.26
N ASP A 918 37.58 -11.41 12.48
CA ASP A 918 37.07 -10.21 13.17
C ASP A 918 37.74 -8.91 12.67
N GLY A 919 38.77 -9.03 11.81
CA GLY A 919 39.55 -7.94 11.22
C GLY A 919 40.84 -7.59 11.95
N ALA A 920 41.22 -8.34 12.99
CA ALA A 920 42.54 -8.38 13.55
C ALA A 920 43.34 -9.56 12.95
N SER A 921 44.66 -9.45 12.78
CA SER A 921 45.44 -10.63 12.40
C SER A 921 45.63 -11.56 13.61
N ASP A 922 45.72 -12.88 13.39
CA ASP A 922 46.06 -13.85 14.46
C ASP A 922 47.24 -13.39 15.29
N ALA A 923 48.25 -12.77 14.68
CA ALA A 923 49.39 -12.18 15.38
C ALA A 923 49.02 -11.00 16.25
N ASP A 924 48.16 -10.11 15.78
CA ASP A 924 47.68 -8.94 16.57
C ASP A 924 46.74 -9.41 17.68
N GLU A 925 45.92 -10.41 17.43
CA GLU A 925 45.06 -11.01 18.44
C GLU A 925 45.82 -11.72 19.52
N LEU A 926 46.76 -12.60 19.20
CA LEU A 926 47.67 -13.21 20.15
C LEU A 926 48.43 -12.14 20.95
N ALA A 927 48.88 -11.05 20.28
CA ALA A 927 49.45 -9.91 20.94
C ALA A 927 48.43 -9.16 21.82
N ALA A 928 47.17 -8.99 21.39
CA ALA A 928 46.10 -8.40 22.19
C ALA A 928 45.64 -9.37 23.33
N GLY A 929 45.87 -10.69 23.14
CA GLY A 929 45.39 -11.74 24.03
C GLY A 929 43.92 -12.06 23.85
N THR A 930 43.40 -11.82 22.66
CA THR A 930 42.14 -12.34 22.15
C THR A 930 42.36 -13.72 21.51
N ASP A 931 41.31 -14.47 21.25
CA ASP A 931 41.38 -15.82 20.65
C ASP A 931 41.27 -15.70 19.14
N PRO A 932 42.30 -16.00 18.36
CA PRO A 932 42.27 -15.93 16.88
C PRO A 932 41.26 -16.86 16.20
N ALA A 933 40.54 -17.67 16.96
CA ALA A 933 39.52 -18.57 16.41
C ALA A 933 38.08 -18.21 16.88
N ASP A 934 37.92 -17.09 17.62
CA ASP A 934 36.63 -16.65 18.16
C ASP A 934 36.33 -15.21 17.74
N PRO A 935 35.50 -14.98 16.73
CA PRO A 935 35.17 -13.64 16.20
C PRO A 935 34.48 -12.73 17.20
N ASP A 936 33.99 -13.26 18.31
CA ASP A 936 33.43 -12.48 19.42
C ASP A 936 34.50 -12.06 20.47
N SER A 937 35.71 -12.57 20.34
CA SER A 937 36.84 -12.29 21.24
C SER A 937 37.60 -11.00 20.92
N VAL A 938 36.89 -9.97 20.48
CA VAL A 938 37.44 -8.70 20.02
C VAL A 938 37.95 -7.81 21.14
N PHE A 939 39.11 -7.19 20.93
CA PHE A 939 39.64 -6.17 21.81
C PHE A 939 39.01 -4.80 21.51
N ALA A 940 37.80 -4.59 22.03
CA ALA A 940 37.01 -3.40 21.75
C ALA A 940 36.43 -2.75 23.00
N ILE A 941 36.12 -1.46 22.92
CA ILE A 941 35.32 -0.75 23.93
C ILE A 941 33.86 -1.22 23.77
N LEU A 942 33.31 -1.74 24.87
CA LEU A 942 31.98 -2.33 24.86
C LEU A 942 30.88 -1.28 24.76
N PRO A 943 29.76 -1.57 24.06
CA PRO A 943 28.59 -0.70 23.95
C PRO A 943 27.95 -0.30 25.28
N ALA A 944 28.20 -1.08 26.34
CA ALA A 944 27.75 -0.80 27.72
C ALA A 944 28.47 0.39 28.37
N SER A 945 29.46 1.00 27.72
CA SER A 945 30.14 2.23 28.20
C SER A 945 29.12 3.37 28.31
N ARG A 946 29.08 4.06 29.44
CA ARG A 946 28.00 5.02 29.77
C ARG A 946 28.53 6.29 30.46
N LYS A 947 27.72 7.35 30.43
CA LYS A 947 28.00 8.56 31.20
C LYS A 947 27.53 8.39 32.67
N THR A 948 28.42 8.52 33.64
CA THR A 948 28.11 8.46 35.07
C THR A 948 28.21 9.85 35.73
N ALA A 949 27.77 9.98 36.96
CA ALA A 949 27.89 11.22 37.73
C ALA A 949 29.37 11.62 38.02
N LEU A 950 30.30 10.68 37.89
CA LEU A 950 31.75 10.86 38.12
C LEU A 950 32.52 11.08 36.81
N GLY A 951 31.90 10.90 35.65
CA GLY A 951 32.48 10.99 34.29
C GLY A 951 32.09 9.84 33.40
N PRO A 952 32.56 9.83 32.14
CA PRO A 952 32.37 8.71 31.23
C PRO A 952 32.97 7.40 31.80
N GLU A 953 32.19 6.36 31.80
CA GLU A 953 32.60 5.00 32.18
C GLU A 953 32.86 4.19 30.90
N ILE A 954 34.12 3.78 30.73
CA ILE A 954 34.61 3.01 29.57
C ILE A 954 34.83 1.58 30.01
N ARG A 955 34.33 0.60 29.29
CA ARG A 955 34.43 -0.82 29.57
C ARG A 955 35.03 -1.55 28.37
N TRP A 956 35.88 -2.53 28.62
CA TRP A 956 36.44 -3.40 27.58
C TRP A 956 36.78 -4.79 28.17
N HIS A 957 36.84 -5.79 27.31
CA HIS A 957 37.29 -7.12 27.72
C HIS A 957 38.76 -7.11 28.16
N SER A 958 39.06 -7.85 29.18
CA SER A 958 40.32 -7.78 29.87
C SER A 958 40.98 -9.14 29.96
N VAL A 959 42.27 -9.21 29.65
CA VAL A 959 43.05 -10.45 29.61
C VAL A 959 44.04 -10.48 30.76
N ALA A 960 44.04 -11.58 31.50
CA ALA A 960 44.88 -11.74 32.69
C ALA A 960 46.38 -11.50 32.39
N GLY A 961 47.06 -10.77 33.28
CA GLY A 961 48.50 -10.50 33.16
C GLY A 961 48.89 -9.36 32.25
N LYS A 962 47.88 -8.70 31.59
CA LYS A 962 48.09 -7.50 30.72
C LYS A 962 47.90 -6.20 31.52
N SER A 963 48.30 -5.08 30.91
CA SER A 963 48.03 -3.74 31.40
C SER A 963 47.55 -2.90 30.26
N TYR A 964 46.72 -1.88 30.54
CA TYR A 964 46.07 -1.06 29.54
C TYR A 964 46.27 0.44 29.81
N GLN A 965 46.36 1.21 28.74
CA GLN A 965 46.45 2.67 28.78
C GLN A 965 45.26 3.26 28.08
N VAL A 966 44.50 4.11 28.76
CA VAL A 966 43.36 4.83 28.18
C VAL A 966 43.84 6.14 27.58
N GLN A 967 43.39 6.45 26.39
CA GLN A 967 43.59 7.73 25.70
C GLN A 967 42.27 8.36 25.33
N ARG A 968 42.25 9.69 25.17
CA ARG A 968 41.07 10.50 24.89
C ARG A 968 41.35 11.57 23.85
N ALA A 969 40.39 11.86 22.98
CA ALA A 969 40.42 12.99 22.05
C ALA A 969 39.07 13.73 22.02
N ALA A 970 39.08 15.01 21.70
CA ALA A 970 37.86 15.81 21.54
C ALA A 970 37.23 15.67 20.13
N SER A 971 37.98 15.15 19.15
CA SER A 971 37.48 14.78 17.81
C SER A 971 38.37 13.69 17.21
N LEU A 972 37.85 12.90 16.27
CA LEU A 972 38.60 11.81 15.60
C LEU A 972 39.80 12.31 14.76
N GLY A 973 39.84 13.59 14.40
CA GLY A 973 40.97 14.22 13.68
C GLY A 973 42.08 14.78 14.57
N GLN A 974 41.98 14.68 15.92
CA GLN A 974 42.98 15.18 16.86
C GLN A 974 43.84 14.08 17.45
N ALA A 975 45.08 14.43 17.85
CA ALA A 975 45.89 13.47 18.58
C ALA A 975 45.27 13.11 19.94
N PHE A 976 45.23 11.81 20.22
CA PHE A 976 44.73 11.29 21.48
C PHE A 976 45.65 11.63 22.65
N GLU A 977 45.09 12.21 23.69
CA GLU A 977 45.79 12.51 24.96
C GLU A 977 45.81 11.25 25.82
N THR A 978 46.98 10.85 26.27
CA THR A 978 47.15 9.73 27.20
C THR A 978 46.70 10.11 28.62
N LEU A 979 45.71 9.41 29.13
CA LEU A 979 45.23 9.62 30.48
C LEU A 979 46.19 8.99 31.51
N PRO A 980 46.39 9.63 32.70
CA PRO A 980 47.34 9.13 33.67
C PRO A 980 47.01 7.74 34.24
N GLY A 981 48.03 6.88 34.35
CA GLY A 981 47.97 5.61 35.00
C GLY A 981 47.85 4.40 34.05
N LEU A 982 48.69 3.41 34.28
CA LEU A 982 48.58 2.13 33.64
C LEU A 982 47.60 1.27 34.44
N LEU A 983 46.60 0.71 33.77
CA LEU A 983 45.52 -0.05 34.38
C LEU A 983 45.84 -1.55 34.29
N PRO A 984 46.05 -2.27 35.39
CA PRO A 984 46.21 -3.72 35.33
C PRO A 984 44.90 -4.39 34.91
N ALA A 985 45.04 -5.54 34.29
CA ALA A 985 43.88 -6.32 33.87
C ALA A 985 43.02 -6.79 35.05
N THR A 986 41.73 -6.71 34.91
CA THR A 986 40.72 -7.20 35.86
C THR A 986 39.71 -8.14 35.14
N PRO A 987 40.14 -9.30 34.62
CA PRO A 987 39.26 -10.17 33.85
C PRO A 987 37.97 -10.57 34.58
N PRO A 988 36.87 -10.75 33.85
CA PRO A 988 36.78 -10.68 32.40
C PRO A 988 36.64 -9.27 31.83
N LEU A 989 36.50 -8.27 32.64
CA LEU A 989 36.17 -6.91 32.26
C LEU A 989 37.01 -5.86 33.00
N ASN A 990 37.63 -4.94 32.26
CA ASN A 990 38.12 -3.69 32.83
C ASN A 990 37.06 -2.58 32.75
N VAL A 991 37.02 -1.77 33.79
CA VAL A 991 36.17 -0.58 33.89
C VAL A 991 37.03 0.62 34.27
N PHE A 992 36.96 1.67 33.47
CA PHE A 992 37.65 2.93 33.77
C PHE A 992 36.63 4.08 33.77
N ILE A 993 36.71 4.96 34.75
CA ILE A 993 35.89 6.18 34.81
C ILE A 993 36.81 7.38 34.64
N ASP A 994 36.63 8.11 33.55
CA ASP A 994 37.38 9.33 33.30
C ASP A 994 36.79 10.51 34.10
N LYS A 995 37.35 10.70 35.30
CA LYS A 995 36.95 11.79 36.23
C LYS A 995 37.44 13.18 35.76
N THR A 996 38.32 13.20 34.74
CA THR A 996 38.91 14.44 34.18
C THR A 996 38.20 14.92 32.92
N ALA A 997 37.21 14.17 32.45
CA ALA A 997 36.44 14.51 31.28
C ALA A 997 35.71 15.86 31.43
N PRO A 998 35.72 16.73 30.44
CA PRO A 998 34.91 17.94 30.41
C PRO A 998 33.43 17.60 30.55
N ARG A 999 32.65 18.47 31.19
CA ARG A 999 31.23 18.25 31.44
C ARG A 999 30.37 18.33 30.19
N GLU A 1000 30.86 19.02 29.16
CA GLU A 1000 30.18 19.26 27.87
C GLU A 1000 31.09 18.91 26.69
N GLY A 1001 30.55 18.44 25.60
CA GLY A 1001 31.24 18.04 24.38
C GLY A 1001 31.25 16.53 24.14
N GLU A 1002 31.51 16.14 22.88
CA GLU A 1002 31.77 14.76 22.50
C GLU A 1002 33.21 14.39 22.82
N LEU A 1003 33.44 13.16 23.24
CA LEU A 1003 34.77 12.62 23.57
C LEU A 1003 34.91 11.24 22.93
N PHE A 1004 36.07 11.03 22.32
CA PHE A 1004 36.48 9.75 21.74
C PHE A 1004 37.53 9.10 22.62
N TYR A 1005 37.42 7.82 22.84
CA TYR A 1005 38.33 7.04 23.65
C TYR A 1005 38.94 5.92 22.83
N GLN A 1006 40.19 5.61 23.11
CA GLN A 1006 40.86 4.38 22.68
C GLN A 1006 41.62 3.75 23.81
N ILE A 1007 41.75 2.44 23.77
CA ILE A 1007 42.50 1.65 24.72
C ILE A 1007 43.74 1.13 24.03
N LEU A 1008 44.89 1.41 24.64
CA LEU A 1008 46.16 0.88 24.17
C LEU A 1008 46.64 -0.20 25.15
N LYS A 1009 47.32 -1.19 24.61
CA LYS A 1009 48.10 -2.13 25.35
C LYS A 1009 49.58 -1.72 25.18
N PRO A 1010 50.24 -1.22 26.24
CA PRO A 1010 51.63 -0.82 26.15
C PRO A 1010 52.58 -1.97 25.95
#